data_9b027ffcebd2f29385be7c7c255108cb
#
_entry.id   9b027ffcebd2f29385be7c7c255108cb
#
_cell.length_a   1.000
_cell.length_b   1.000
_cell.length_c   1.000
_cell.angle_alpha   90.00
_cell.angle_beta   90.00
_cell.angle_gamma   90.00
#
_symmetry.space_group_name_H-M   'P 1'
#
loop_
_entity.id
_entity.type
_entity.pdbx_description
1 polymer ?
#
loop_
_entity_poly.entity_id
_entity_poly.type
_entity_poly.pdbx_seq_one_letter_code
_entity_poly.pdbx_strand_id
1 'polypeptide(L)'
;MKKLSILFSIMAIAAVMHAGPVDQQKAQQLGVRFLSTTAVAQRGIDIQLNLVSTTFSRGGIDYYAFNVRGGNGFVIVAGDDRVKPILAYSTTGSFNPQDLAEGFAYMLSSYREEIQYIRDHNLSATPDIVAEWNAVRTTGQIHPGRQARAVVGPLCQTTWNQNFPYNSQCPEDPEGNGGYVYAGCVATAMGQVMKFWDYPEQGMGSHTYNPEGYAQQTANFGETEYHFELMPLALDSTSTEEDYFYIAQFLHHCGIAVDMQYSGHGSGAYSFSVPPALESYFGYTADEDVALSFWGFNFYTNEQWIQMLKDGGLDENLPLYYSGSDDNGAGGHAFVCDGYDENDYFHFNWGWSGKDDAWCPIGALNTTKYAFNDSNSFIGHIIPDNSSYFLRADSVAEFTVMENEYFDGVMLHWENPSLNLNGEPLTSIDSIVIRRNNQLLAVLQDVQKGEAMNYEDSGLEPGVYEYAISVCNSAGVSRMAYRTIMVGEKCPVTFVLQDDGGDGWKGAAISVATEDGQRIAVIGMEEGSIDTLVVPLLKGNLNFIWNHGWYHLSEGYDTDDECSFVIYDGDNNLLYTSDELEDGIFMTYNNNCEFGTVTCYPVRDLQGEYQWHNGEEYGAYITWNKPAITPYLRLFQVFRTVGAYKDNELVAEIDYTGSGSYSYFDNTYGLAPEDTYYSVRSIYSNGYYQCESDFEDVMIAITDVEDYTNEEVKVYPNPSNGMITIEGTGHLTVLNTLGQIVKELDLEGQTTMELPRGVFFVKINGVTQKVVVE
;
A
#
# COMPACT_ATOMS: atom_id res chain seq x y z
N MET A 1 57.35 41.55 29.46
CA MET A 1 55.93 41.48 29.32
C MET A 1 55.62 40.28 28.37
N LYS A 2 55.32 39.14 28.98
CA LYS A 2 55.06 37.91 28.21
C LYS A 2 53.58 37.85 27.89
N LYS A 3 53.22 37.79 26.60
CA LYS A 3 51.85 37.52 26.15
C LYS A 3 51.60 36.00 26.25
N LEU A 4 50.67 35.62 27.09
CA LEU A 4 50.19 34.28 27.24
C LEU A 4 49.05 34.06 26.21
N SER A 5 49.30 33.28 25.17
CA SER A 5 48.28 32.84 24.24
C SER A 5 47.59 31.60 24.81
N ILE A 6 46.33 31.74 25.19
CA ILE A 6 45.48 30.62 25.59
C ILE A 6 44.90 30.02 24.31
N LEU A 7 45.36 28.82 23.98
CA LEU A 7 44.83 27.98 22.91
C LEU A 7 43.60 27.27 23.45
N PHE A 8 42.40 27.67 23.04
CA PHE A 8 41.17 26.90 23.32
C PHE A 8 41.13 25.70 22.36
N SER A 9 41.55 24.55 22.83
CA SER A 9 41.25 23.28 22.18
C SER A 9 39.75 22.98 22.35
N ILE A 10 38.96 23.17 21.31
CA ILE A 10 37.61 22.63 21.22
C ILE A 10 37.79 21.13 21.06
N MET A 11 37.68 20.39 22.14
CA MET A 11 37.54 18.95 22.14
C MET A 11 36.11 18.67 21.68
N ALA A 12 35.93 18.36 20.39
CA ALA A 12 34.72 17.75 19.91
C ALA A 12 34.58 16.39 20.62
N ILE A 13 33.77 16.34 21.67
CA ILE A 13 33.32 15.08 22.25
C ILE A 13 32.40 14.48 21.18
N ALA A 14 32.97 13.66 20.32
CA ALA A 14 32.18 12.67 19.60
C ALA A 14 31.55 11.81 20.69
N ALA A 15 30.27 12.01 20.95
CA ALA A 15 29.49 11.07 21.73
C ALA A 15 29.56 9.75 20.98
N VAL A 16 30.38 8.83 21.44
CA VAL A 16 30.33 7.44 21.01
C VAL A 16 28.95 6.96 21.46
N MET A 17 28.00 7.00 20.56
CA MET A 17 26.71 6.38 20.80
C MET A 17 27.01 4.89 20.92
N HIS A 18 26.94 4.37 22.15
CA HIS A 18 27.05 2.94 22.38
C HIS A 18 25.80 2.33 21.72
N ALA A 19 26.03 1.61 20.63
CA ALA A 19 25.03 0.74 20.04
C ALA A 19 24.60 -0.30 21.10
N GLY A 20 23.32 -0.56 21.24
CA GLY A 20 22.81 -1.47 22.25
C GLY A 20 21.28 -1.48 22.38
N PRO A 21 20.78 -1.88 23.54
CA PRO A 21 19.34 -2.07 23.74
C PRO A 21 18.51 -0.80 23.51
N VAL A 22 17.41 -0.93 22.80
CA VAL A 22 16.41 0.09 22.58
C VAL A 22 15.30 -0.08 23.62
N ASP A 23 14.93 0.99 24.33
CA ASP A 23 13.80 0.93 25.25
C ASP A 23 12.45 1.10 24.54
N GLN A 24 11.39 0.58 25.15
CA GLN A 24 10.04 0.56 24.60
C GLN A 24 9.55 1.95 24.18
N GLN A 25 9.81 2.99 24.97
CA GLN A 25 9.32 4.34 24.68
C GLN A 25 9.98 4.89 23.39
N LYS A 26 11.28 4.64 23.23
CA LYS A 26 12.00 5.02 22.00
C LYS A 26 11.51 4.24 20.80
N ALA A 27 11.30 2.92 20.96
CA ALA A 27 10.75 2.08 19.92
C ALA A 27 9.37 2.59 19.46
N GLN A 28 8.48 2.88 20.40
CA GLN A 28 7.15 3.42 20.10
C GLN A 28 7.21 4.77 19.36
N GLN A 29 8.05 5.70 19.84
CA GLN A 29 8.23 7.00 19.17
C GLN A 29 8.78 6.86 17.75
N LEU A 30 9.66 5.90 17.54
CA LEU A 30 10.24 5.60 16.23
C LEU A 30 9.19 4.99 15.31
N GLY A 31 8.39 4.05 15.79
CA GLY A 31 7.27 3.46 15.06
C GLY A 31 6.22 4.50 14.63
N VAL A 32 5.82 5.41 15.53
CA VAL A 32 4.91 6.52 15.20
C VAL A 32 5.49 7.39 14.09
N ARG A 33 6.77 7.77 14.20
CA ARG A 33 7.41 8.62 13.19
C ARG A 33 7.49 7.94 11.84
N PHE A 34 7.84 6.65 11.82
CA PHE A 34 7.92 5.87 10.60
C PHE A 34 6.55 5.75 9.92
N LEU A 35 5.52 5.30 10.65
CA LEU A 35 4.18 5.16 10.10
C LEU A 35 3.57 6.50 9.64
N SER A 36 4.01 7.63 10.23
CA SER A 36 3.61 8.96 9.78
C SER A 36 4.13 9.33 8.38
N THR A 37 5.03 8.54 7.82
CA THR A 37 5.51 8.69 6.43
C THR A 37 4.91 7.67 5.46
N THR A 38 4.02 6.80 5.94
CA THR A 38 3.35 5.76 5.17
C THR A 38 1.91 6.14 4.80
N ALA A 39 1.24 5.30 4.03
CA ALA A 39 -0.18 5.45 3.70
C ALA A 39 -1.12 5.48 4.94
N VAL A 40 -0.67 5.01 6.10
CA VAL A 40 -1.42 5.13 7.37
C VAL A 40 -1.67 6.59 7.73
N ALA A 41 -0.68 7.47 7.54
CA ALA A 41 -0.81 8.90 7.81
C ALA A 41 -1.81 9.60 6.87
N GLN A 42 -1.95 9.13 5.64
CA GLN A 42 -2.85 9.72 4.64
C GLN A 42 -4.33 9.57 5.01
N ARG A 43 -4.66 8.72 6.00
CA ARG A 43 -6.03 8.54 6.50
C ARG A 43 -6.49 9.66 7.45
N GLY A 44 -5.64 10.67 7.75
CA GLY A 44 -5.98 11.80 8.62
C GLY A 44 -6.14 11.43 10.10
N ILE A 45 -5.61 10.28 10.52
CA ILE A 45 -5.67 9.78 11.89
C ILE A 45 -4.36 10.16 12.61
N ASP A 46 -4.46 10.70 13.83
CA ASP A 46 -3.30 10.86 14.71
C ASP A 46 -2.80 9.47 15.11
N ILE A 47 -1.61 9.09 14.59
CA ILE A 47 -1.09 7.74 14.77
C ILE A 47 -0.70 7.55 16.23
N GLN A 48 -1.48 6.74 16.93
CA GLN A 48 -1.20 6.24 18.25
C GLN A 48 -0.93 4.76 18.19
N LEU A 49 0.11 4.30 18.85
CA LEU A 49 0.53 2.91 18.85
C LEU A 49 0.27 2.27 20.21
N ASN A 50 -0.36 1.12 20.19
CA ASN A 50 -0.48 0.21 21.32
C ASN A 50 0.64 -0.82 21.24
N LEU A 51 1.33 -1.09 22.36
CA LEU A 51 2.27 -2.19 22.45
C LEU A 51 1.46 -3.49 22.56
N VAL A 52 1.68 -4.41 21.62
CA VAL A 52 1.05 -5.73 21.60
C VAL A 52 2.01 -6.79 22.15
N SER A 53 3.27 -6.75 21.72
CA SER A 53 4.26 -7.74 22.14
C SER A 53 5.64 -7.15 22.37
N THR A 54 6.37 -7.78 23.31
CA THR A 54 7.79 -7.59 23.50
C THR A 54 8.46 -8.96 23.46
N THR A 55 9.20 -9.21 22.42
CA THR A 55 9.86 -10.50 22.20
C THR A 55 11.29 -10.48 22.74
N PHE A 56 11.66 -11.55 23.43
CA PHE A 56 12.95 -11.67 24.14
C PHE A 56 13.73 -12.88 23.65
N SER A 57 15.02 -12.72 23.52
CA SER A 57 15.97 -13.83 23.49
C SER A 57 17.06 -13.67 24.53
N ARG A 58 18.04 -14.55 24.52
CA ARG A 58 19.16 -14.47 25.45
C ARG A 58 19.92 -13.16 25.26
N GLY A 59 19.93 -12.33 26.30
CA GLY A 59 20.69 -11.09 26.33
C GLY A 59 19.90 -9.80 26.08
N GLY A 60 18.60 -9.86 25.77
CA GLY A 60 17.79 -8.66 25.66
C GLY A 60 16.51 -8.81 24.86
N ILE A 61 15.92 -7.68 24.55
CA ILE A 61 14.70 -7.59 23.75
C ILE A 61 15.06 -7.66 22.28
N ASP A 62 14.41 -8.55 21.54
CA ASP A 62 14.64 -8.71 20.10
C ASP A 62 13.87 -7.64 19.32
N TYR A 63 12.59 -7.50 19.60
CA TYR A 63 11.76 -6.48 18.98
C TYR A 63 10.53 -6.15 19.83
N TYR A 64 9.91 -5.02 19.50
CA TYR A 64 8.61 -4.57 19.96
C TYR A 64 7.64 -4.57 18.79
N ALA A 65 6.46 -5.14 18.97
CA ALA A 65 5.37 -5.05 18.02
C ALA A 65 4.31 -4.07 18.53
N PHE A 66 3.86 -3.18 17.65
CA PHE A 66 2.86 -2.17 17.96
C PHE A 66 1.77 -2.17 16.92
N ASN A 67 0.51 -2.19 17.35
CA ASN A 67 -0.65 -1.97 16.48
C ASN A 67 -1.04 -0.49 16.48
N VAL A 68 -1.60 -0.03 15.37
CA VAL A 68 -2.18 1.30 15.24
C VAL A 68 -3.51 1.32 16.00
N ARG A 69 -3.64 2.25 16.95
CA ARG A 69 -4.83 2.34 17.80
C ARG A 69 -6.06 2.76 17.01
N GLY A 70 -7.11 1.94 17.07
CA GLY A 70 -8.39 2.21 16.41
C GLY A 70 -8.30 2.23 14.88
N GLY A 71 -7.30 1.56 14.31
CA GLY A 71 -7.10 1.55 12.87
C GLY A 71 -6.30 0.35 12.40
N ASN A 72 -6.31 0.16 11.10
CA ASN A 72 -5.56 -0.90 10.44
C ASN A 72 -4.09 -0.51 10.30
N GLY A 73 -3.21 -1.42 10.66
CA GLY A 73 -1.77 -1.33 10.47
C GLY A 73 -0.98 -1.66 11.74
N PHE A 74 0.23 -2.13 11.54
CA PHE A 74 1.18 -2.41 12.62
C PHE A 74 2.61 -2.07 12.22
N VAL A 75 3.51 -2.03 13.22
CA VAL A 75 4.95 -1.88 13.00
C VAL A 75 5.73 -2.70 14.00
N ILE A 76 6.75 -3.40 13.52
CA ILE A 76 7.71 -4.12 14.35
C ILE A 76 9.02 -3.36 14.37
N VAL A 77 9.43 -2.93 15.55
CA VAL A 77 10.62 -2.13 15.79
C VAL A 77 11.66 -2.95 16.53
N ALA A 78 12.88 -2.97 16.04
CA ALA A 78 13.98 -3.70 16.66
C ALA A 78 14.25 -3.23 18.10
N GLY A 79 14.53 -4.19 19.00
CA GLY A 79 14.93 -3.96 20.37
C GLY A 79 16.43 -3.74 20.57
N ASP A 80 17.21 -3.76 19.48
CA ASP A 80 18.67 -3.59 19.45
C ASP A 80 19.07 -2.72 18.25
N ASP A 81 19.79 -1.62 18.49
CA ASP A 81 20.12 -0.67 17.42
C ASP A 81 21.32 -1.08 16.55
N ARG A 82 21.75 -2.32 16.67
CA ARG A 82 22.77 -2.95 15.80
C ARG A 82 22.18 -3.66 14.59
N VAL A 83 20.85 -3.75 14.50
CA VAL A 83 20.09 -4.27 13.34
C VAL A 83 19.21 -3.18 12.73
N LYS A 84 18.55 -3.46 11.60
CA LYS A 84 17.62 -2.53 10.97
C LYS A 84 16.55 -2.03 11.96
N PRO A 85 16.18 -0.73 11.93
CA PRO A 85 15.24 -0.15 12.90
C PRO A 85 13.82 -0.70 12.79
N ILE A 86 13.34 -0.93 11.58
CA ILE A 86 12.01 -1.46 11.27
C ILE A 86 12.19 -2.86 10.71
N LEU A 87 11.58 -3.85 11.33
CA LEU A 87 11.68 -5.25 10.92
C LEU A 87 10.48 -5.70 10.08
N ALA A 88 9.33 -5.08 10.29
CA ALA A 88 8.15 -5.25 9.44
C ALA A 88 7.18 -4.08 9.64
N TYR A 89 6.34 -3.83 8.66
CA TYR A 89 5.18 -2.96 8.81
C TYR A 89 4.06 -3.38 7.88
N SER A 90 2.84 -3.07 8.28
CA SER A 90 1.66 -3.18 7.43
C SER A 90 0.83 -1.90 7.54
N THR A 91 0.14 -1.56 6.46
CA THR A 91 -0.83 -0.47 6.45
C THR A 91 -2.27 -0.97 6.60
N THR A 92 -2.43 -2.28 6.72
CA THR A 92 -3.71 -2.99 6.91
C THR A 92 -3.56 -4.01 8.02
N GLY A 93 -4.67 -4.55 8.53
CA GLY A 93 -4.67 -5.59 9.57
C GLY A 93 -4.03 -5.15 10.89
N SER A 94 -3.72 -6.12 11.73
CA SER A 94 -3.08 -5.95 13.04
C SER A 94 -2.13 -7.12 13.32
N PHE A 95 -1.20 -6.94 14.23
CA PHE A 95 -0.24 -7.97 14.63
C PHE A 95 -0.74 -8.71 15.88
N ASN A 96 -0.84 -10.04 15.82
CA ASN A 96 -1.14 -10.90 16.95
C ASN A 96 -0.01 -11.92 17.22
N PRO A 97 0.75 -11.78 18.31
CA PRO A 97 1.89 -12.67 18.57
C PRO A 97 1.52 -14.12 18.91
N GLN A 98 0.25 -14.40 19.18
CA GLN A 98 -0.22 -15.75 19.56
C GLN A 98 -0.78 -16.52 18.37
N ASP A 99 -1.13 -15.81 17.30
CA ASP A 99 -1.73 -16.36 16.12
C ASP A 99 -1.15 -15.71 14.87
N LEU A 100 0.09 -16.07 14.55
CA LEU A 100 0.81 -15.54 13.38
C LEU A 100 0.59 -16.43 12.15
N ALA A 101 0.52 -15.82 10.99
CA ALA A 101 0.71 -16.54 9.74
C ALA A 101 2.06 -17.27 9.77
N GLU A 102 2.09 -18.55 9.42
CA GLU A 102 3.29 -19.40 9.57
C GLU A 102 4.51 -18.83 8.85
N GLY A 103 4.34 -18.31 7.62
CA GLY A 103 5.41 -17.65 6.87
C GLY A 103 5.93 -16.39 7.56
N PHE A 104 5.05 -15.62 8.19
CA PHE A 104 5.46 -14.44 8.95
C PHE A 104 6.17 -14.81 10.25
N ALA A 105 5.67 -15.83 10.97
CA ALA A 105 6.34 -16.34 12.16
C ALA A 105 7.76 -16.84 11.84
N TYR A 106 7.94 -17.52 10.70
CA TYR A 106 9.23 -17.91 10.17
C TYR A 106 10.14 -16.70 9.94
N MET A 107 9.68 -15.67 9.22
CA MET A 107 10.45 -14.45 8.97
C MET A 107 10.89 -13.75 10.27
N LEU A 108 10.01 -13.64 11.25
CA LEU A 108 10.34 -13.06 12.56
C LEU A 108 11.33 -13.92 13.35
N SER A 109 11.27 -15.25 13.23
CA SER A 109 12.24 -16.15 13.85
C SER A 109 13.63 -15.92 13.28
N SER A 110 13.76 -15.80 11.98
CA SER A 110 15.00 -15.47 11.27
C SER A 110 15.64 -14.18 11.80
N TYR A 111 14.85 -13.11 11.93
CA TYR A 111 15.36 -11.85 12.52
C TYR A 111 15.84 -12.02 13.96
N ARG A 112 15.15 -12.84 14.76
CA ARG A 112 15.57 -13.11 16.14
C ARG A 112 16.92 -13.84 16.19
N GLU A 113 17.16 -14.77 15.31
CA GLU A 113 18.44 -15.47 15.19
C GLU A 113 19.56 -14.52 14.81
N GLU A 114 19.34 -13.62 13.87
CA GLU A 114 20.29 -12.57 13.50
C GLU A 114 20.62 -11.64 14.69
N ILE A 115 19.60 -11.20 15.43
CA ILE A 115 19.76 -10.36 16.62
C ILE A 115 20.53 -11.11 17.71
N GLN A 116 20.23 -12.38 17.93
CA GLN A 116 20.93 -13.21 18.89
C GLN A 116 22.40 -13.40 18.50
N TYR A 117 22.66 -13.65 17.22
CA TYR A 117 24.02 -13.79 16.69
C TYR A 117 24.87 -12.54 16.93
N ILE A 118 24.34 -11.34 16.68
CA ILE A 118 25.01 -10.07 16.96
C ILE A 118 25.40 -9.97 18.43
N ARG A 119 24.50 -10.35 19.33
CA ARG A 119 24.74 -10.30 20.79
C ARG A 119 25.82 -11.27 21.21
N ASP A 120 25.74 -12.51 20.75
CA ASP A 120 26.66 -13.57 21.11
C ASP A 120 28.09 -13.30 20.61
N HIS A 121 28.22 -12.63 19.48
CA HIS A 121 29.50 -12.26 18.88
C HIS A 121 29.94 -10.82 19.15
N ASN A 122 29.11 -10.06 19.91
CA ASN A 122 29.35 -8.65 20.24
C ASN A 122 29.69 -7.79 19.00
N LEU A 123 28.95 -7.98 17.94
CA LEU A 123 29.15 -7.23 16.69
C LEU A 123 28.64 -5.78 16.84
N SER A 124 29.25 -4.87 16.10
CA SER A 124 28.82 -3.47 16.03
C SER A 124 27.86 -3.27 14.85
N ALA A 125 26.97 -2.27 14.97
CA ALA A 125 26.16 -1.83 13.85
C ALA A 125 27.03 -1.42 12.65
N THR A 126 26.58 -1.74 11.45
CA THR A 126 27.21 -1.23 10.23
C THR A 126 26.93 0.28 10.07
N PRO A 127 27.75 1.04 9.30
CA PRO A 127 27.49 2.44 9.04
C PRO A 127 26.09 2.70 8.48
N ASP A 128 25.57 1.81 7.63
CA ASP A 128 24.25 1.92 7.01
C ASP A 128 23.13 1.76 8.03
N ILE A 129 23.22 0.75 8.92
CA ILE A 129 22.29 0.58 10.03
C ILE A 129 22.27 1.81 10.95
N VAL A 130 23.44 2.37 11.27
CA VAL A 130 23.53 3.62 12.06
C VAL A 130 22.85 4.78 11.33
N ALA A 131 23.03 4.87 10.01
CA ALA A 131 22.38 5.90 9.19
C ALA A 131 20.86 5.73 9.17
N GLU A 132 20.34 4.51 8.98
CA GLU A 132 18.91 4.20 9.02
C GLU A 132 18.27 4.60 10.36
N TRP A 133 18.86 4.20 11.49
CA TRP A 133 18.39 4.62 12.81
C TRP A 133 18.32 6.14 12.99
N ASN A 134 19.34 6.85 12.52
CA ASN A 134 19.38 8.31 12.60
C ASN A 134 18.33 8.94 11.66
N ALA A 135 18.14 8.40 10.48
CA ALA A 135 17.16 8.88 9.51
C ALA A 135 15.73 8.71 10.06
N VAL A 136 15.35 7.53 10.55
CA VAL A 136 14.03 7.31 11.14
C VAL A 136 13.80 8.20 12.36
N ARG A 137 14.82 8.40 13.21
CA ARG A 137 14.71 9.31 14.37
C ARG A 137 14.49 10.77 13.98
N THR A 138 15.04 11.23 12.88
CA THR A 138 14.99 12.64 12.46
C THR A 138 13.87 12.96 11.50
N THR A 139 13.64 12.10 10.52
CA THR A 139 12.72 12.32 9.41
C THR A 139 11.52 11.37 9.37
N GLY A 140 11.58 10.25 10.12
CA GLY A 140 10.63 9.14 9.99
C GLY A 140 10.93 8.20 8.81
N GLN A 141 11.83 8.55 7.91
CA GLN A 141 12.18 7.76 6.72
C GLN A 141 13.38 6.85 7.00
N ILE A 142 13.40 5.64 6.45
CA ILE A 142 14.54 4.71 6.57
C ILE A 142 15.75 5.30 5.82
N HIS A 143 15.54 5.76 4.60
CA HIS A 143 16.55 6.48 3.83
C HIS A 143 16.03 7.90 3.53
N PRO A 144 16.83 8.96 3.78
CA PRO A 144 16.41 10.32 3.50
C PRO A 144 15.98 10.51 2.04
N GLY A 145 14.79 11.03 1.82
CA GLY A 145 14.23 11.24 0.48
C GLY A 145 13.52 10.02 -0.12
N ARG A 146 13.53 8.86 0.55
CA ARG A 146 12.73 7.69 0.17
C ARG A 146 11.57 7.53 1.15
N GLN A 147 10.38 7.39 0.63
CA GLN A 147 9.19 7.12 1.43
C GLN A 147 8.97 5.60 1.54
N ALA A 148 8.27 5.14 2.57
CA ALA A 148 7.74 3.79 2.61
C ALA A 148 6.49 3.72 1.71
N ARG A 149 6.73 3.80 0.41
CA ARG A 149 5.74 3.80 -0.66
C ARG A 149 6.08 2.67 -1.62
N ALA A 150 5.09 1.89 -2.00
CA ALA A 150 5.25 0.84 -2.98
C ALA A 150 5.81 1.40 -4.30
N VAL A 151 6.85 0.76 -4.82
CA VAL A 151 7.33 0.93 -6.20
C VAL A 151 6.58 -0.04 -7.10
N VAL A 152 6.37 -1.28 -6.58
CA VAL A 152 5.60 -2.33 -7.22
C VAL A 152 4.65 -2.93 -6.19
N GLY A 153 3.42 -3.22 -6.57
CA GLY A 153 2.46 -3.99 -5.82
C GLY A 153 1.82 -3.27 -4.61
N PRO A 154 1.12 -4.04 -3.76
CA PRO A 154 0.84 -5.48 -3.89
C PRO A 154 0.14 -5.84 -5.20
N LEU A 155 0.64 -6.87 -5.91
CA LEU A 155 0.12 -7.30 -7.20
C LEU A 155 -1.06 -8.25 -7.06
N CYS A 156 -1.00 -9.19 -6.12
CA CYS A 156 -2.08 -10.13 -5.83
C CYS A 156 -3.15 -9.43 -4.96
N GLN A 157 -4.36 -9.40 -5.46
CA GLN A 157 -5.50 -8.84 -4.73
C GLN A 157 -6.19 -9.89 -3.84
N THR A 158 -5.84 -11.16 -4.01
CA THR A 158 -6.38 -12.27 -3.24
C THR A 158 -5.84 -12.26 -1.81
N THR A 159 -6.71 -12.65 -0.87
CA THR A 159 -6.32 -12.98 0.51
C THR A 159 -6.78 -14.41 0.83
N TRP A 160 -6.36 -15.37 -0.02
CA TRP A 160 -6.79 -16.76 0.14
C TRP A 160 -6.09 -17.45 1.31
N ASN A 161 -6.66 -18.60 1.71
CA ASN A 161 -6.19 -19.41 2.83
C ASN A 161 -6.14 -20.88 2.41
N GLN A 162 -5.54 -21.72 3.24
CA GLN A 162 -5.48 -23.17 3.07
C GLN A 162 -6.47 -23.94 3.94
N ASN A 163 -7.18 -23.24 4.84
CA ASN A 163 -8.15 -23.76 5.79
C ASN A 163 -9.55 -23.87 5.18
N PHE A 164 -10.52 -24.37 5.94
CA PHE A 164 -11.92 -24.32 5.53
C PHE A 164 -12.38 -22.86 5.37
N PRO A 165 -13.12 -22.54 4.29
CA PRO A 165 -13.70 -23.44 3.29
C PRO A 165 -12.82 -23.68 2.04
N TYR A 166 -11.62 -23.10 1.96
CA TYR A 166 -10.70 -23.25 0.82
C TYR A 166 -10.26 -24.69 0.57
N ASN A 167 -10.30 -25.56 1.61
CA ASN A 167 -9.95 -26.96 1.55
C ASN A 167 -11.16 -27.90 1.35
N SER A 168 -12.36 -27.39 1.16
CA SER A 168 -13.61 -28.20 1.17
C SER A 168 -13.70 -29.24 0.05
N GLN A 169 -12.82 -29.22 -0.93
CA GLN A 169 -12.68 -30.22 -1.99
C GLN A 169 -11.49 -31.17 -1.77
N CYS A 170 -10.69 -30.94 -0.73
CA CYS A 170 -9.58 -31.82 -0.36
C CYS A 170 -10.08 -33.09 0.34
N PRO A 171 -9.23 -34.10 0.56
CA PRO A 171 -9.62 -35.34 1.27
C PRO A 171 -10.22 -35.06 2.64
N GLU A 172 -11.29 -35.78 2.97
CA GLU A 172 -11.92 -35.75 4.30
C GLU A 172 -10.96 -36.24 5.40
N ASP A 173 -10.88 -35.50 6.50
CA ASP A 173 -10.14 -35.86 7.70
C ASP A 173 -10.86 -35.29 8.93
N PRO A 174 -11.37 -36.12 9.86
CA PRO A 174 -12.06 -35.63 11.07
C PRO A 174 -11.16 -34.81 12.01
N GLU A 175 -9.83 -34.90 11.89
CA GLU A 175 -8.85 -34.14 12.66
C GLU A 175 -8.45 -32.85 11.92
N GLY A 176 -8.91 -32.64 10.68
CA GLY A 176 -8.59 -31.51 9.85
C GLY A 176 -9.57 -30.35 10.00
N ASN A 177 -9.14 -29.18 9.57
CA ASN A 177 -9.92 -27.96 9.64
C ASN A 177 -11.18 -28.03 8.76
N GLY A 178 -12.37 -27.85 9.35
CA GLY A 178 -13.64 -28.03 8.66
C GLY A 178 -13.97 -29.50 8.32
N GLY A 179 -13.25 -30.49 8.86
CA GLY A 179 -13.39 -31.88 8.51
C GLY A 179 -12.62 -32.34 7.26
N TYR A 180 -11.67 -31.55 6.81
CA TYR A 180 -10.84 -31.79 5.62
C TYR A 180 -9.36 -31.57 5.96
N VAL A 181 -8.47 -32.21 5.23
CA VAL A 181 -7.03 -31.88 5.26
C VAL A 181 -6.80 -30.47 4.75
N TYR A 182 -5.72 -29.83 5.17
CA TYR A 182 -5.34 -28.51 4.63
C TYR A 182 -5.11 -28.59 3.11
N ALA A 183 -5.51 -27.55 2.37
CA ALA A 183 -5.20 -27.45 0.95
C ALA A 183 -3.68 -27.39 0.69
N GLY A 184 -2.94 -26.85 1.66
CA GLY A 184 -1.49 -26.73 1.68
C GLY A 184 -0.99 -25.39 1.14
N CYS A 185 0.03 -24.84 1.80
CA CYS A 185 0.59 -23.53 1.47
C CYS A 185 1.13 -23.44 0.03
N VAL A 186 1.71 -24.53 -0.50
CA VAL A 186 2.20 -24.60 -1.88
C VAL A 186 1.05 -24.42 -2.88
N ALA A 187 -0.07 -25.12 -2.68
CA ALA A 187 -1.26 -25.00 -3.52
C ALA A 187 -1.87 -23.60 -3.44
N THR A 188 -1.91 -23.02 -2.24
CA THR A 188 -2.44 -21.66 -2.02
C THR A 188 -1.57 -20.60 -2.70
N ALA A 189 -0.25 -20.68 -2.55
CA ALA A 189 0.67 -19.74 -3.21
C ALA A 189 0.59 -19.85 -4.74
N MET A 190 0.60 -21.08 -5.30
CA MET A 190 0.38 -21.31 -6.73
C MET A 190 -0.95 -20.72 -7.20
N GLY A 191 -2.02 -21.01 -6.46
CA GLY A 191 -3.37 -20.56 -6.79
C GLY A 191 -3.48 -19.04 -6.83
N GLN A 192 -2.89 -18.33 -5.89
CA GLN A 192 -2.92 -16.86 -5.86
C GLN A 192 -2.13 -16.24 -7.03
N VAL A 193 -0.96 -16.82 -7.39
CA VAL A 193 -0.20 -16.38 -8.57
C VAL A 193 -0.99 -16.63 -9.85
N MET A 194 -1.65 -17.77 -9.99
CA MET A 194 -2.48 -18.06 -11.16
C MET A 194 -3.76 -17.21 -11.20
N LYS A 195 -4.35 -16.88 -10.05
CA LYS A 195 -5.50 -15.96 -9.96
C LYS A 195 -5.10 -14.53 -10.37
N PHE A 196 -3.87 -14.10 -10.13
CA PHE A 196 -3.36 -12.83 -10.66
C PHE A 196 -3.46 -12.74 -12.18
N TRP A 197 -3.31 -13.89 -12.90
CA TRP A 197 -3.42 -13.97 -14.35
C TRP A 197 -4.84 -14.22 -14.84
N ASP A 198 -5.76 -14.71 -14.00
CA ASP A 198 -7.05 -15.29 -14.40
C ASP A 198 -6.87 -16.33 -15.53
N TYR A 199 -5.90 -17.23 -15.34
CA TYR A 199 -5.47 -18.23 -16.35
C TYR A 199 -5.04 -19.54 -15.66
N PRO A 200 -5.24 -20.72 -16.30
CA PRO A 200 -5.89 -20.97 -17.58
C PRO A 200 -7.43 -21.04 -17.47
N GLU A 201 -8.15 -20.75 -18.55
CA GLU A 201 -9.60 -21.03 -18.62
C GLU A 201 -9.89 -22.54 -18.50
N GLN A 202 -9.02 -23.37 -19.10
CA GLN A 202 -9.06 -24.83 -19.01
C GLN A 202 -7.64 -25.37 -18.90
N GLY A 203 -7.41 -26.32 -17.99
CA GLY A 203 -6.11 -26.96 -17.82
C GLY A 203 -5.77 -27.97 -18.92
N MET A 204 -4.71 -28.75 -18.70
CA MET A 204 -4.21 -29.74 -19.70
C MET A 204 -4.01 -31.09 -19.03
N GLY A 205 -4.38 -32.17 -19.73
CA GLY A 205 -4.12 -33.54 -19.32
C GLY A 205 -4.82 -33.96 -18.04
N SER A 206 -4.24 -34.90 -17.33
CA SER A 206 -4.73 -35.42 -16.08
C SER A 206 -3.58 -35.96 -15.22
N HIS A 207 -3.76 -35.94 -13.89
CA HIS A 207 -2.81 -36.53 -12.96
C HIS A 207 -3.50 -37.36 -11.90
N THR A 208 -2.84 -38.44 -11.46
CA THR A 208 -3.32 -39.35 -10.42
C THR A 208 -2.16 -39.81 -9.58
N TYR A 209 -2.29 -39.68 -8.26
CA TYR A 209 -1.30 -40.16 -7.30
C TYR A 209 -1.97 -40.70 -6.03
N ASN A 210 -1.17 -41.29 -5.14
CA ASN A 210 -1.66 -41.87 -3.89
C ASN A 210 -0.95 -41.18 -2.73
N PRO A 211 -1.56 -40.16 -2.08
CA PRO A 211 -1.03 -39.59 -0.86
C PRO A 211 -1.05 -40.61 0.29
N GLU A 212 -0.04 -40.56 1.14
CA GLU A 212 0.05 -41.47 2.29
C GLU A 212 -1.11 -41.22 3.27
N GLY A 213 -1.83 -42.27 3.64
CA GLY A 213 -2.92 -42.20 4.59
C GLY A 213 -4.30 -41.84 4.00
N TYR A 214 -4.38 -41.43 2.76
CA TYR A 214 -5.63 -40.99 2.11
C TYR A 214 -5.90 -41.76 0.83
N ALA A 215 -7.14 -41.68 0.35
CA ALA A 215 -7.56 -42.29 -0.92
C ALA A 215 -6.79 -41.68 -2.09
N GLN A 216 -6.70 -42.44 -3.19
CA GLN A 216 -6.12 -41.97 -4.46
C GLN A 216 -6.78 -40.65 -4.89
N GLN A 217 -5.97 -39.67 -5.22
CA GLN A 217 -6.40 -38.37 -5.75
C GLN A 217 -6.22 -38.33 -7.26
N THR A 218 -7.18 -37.71 -7.95
CA THR A 218 -7.15 -37.58 -9.42
C THR A 218 -7.73 -36.24 -9.83
N ALA A 219 -7.06 -35.52 -10.72
CA ALA A 219 -7.57 -34.35 -11.40
C ALA A 219 -7.50 -34.53 -12.92
N ASN A 220 -8.60 -34.21 -13.59
CA ASN A 220 -8.69 -34.13 -15.05
C ASN A 220 -8.62 -32.68 -15.48
N PHE A 221 -7.42 -32.10 -15.46
CA PHE A 221 -7.22 -30.67 -15.75
C PHE A 221 -7.75 -30.30 -17.14
N GLY A 222 -7.53 -31.16 -18.15
CA GLY A 222 -7.99 -30.92 -19.51
C GLY A 222 -9.50 -31.01 -19.73
N GLU A 223 -10.26 -31.44 -18.71
CA GLU A 223 -11.74 -31.49 -18.74
C GLU A 223 -12.35 -30.49 -17.77
N THR A 224 -11.51 -29.72 -17.03
CA THR A 224 -11.95 -28.76 -16.01
C THR A 224 -11.84 -27.33 -16.55
N GLU A 225 -12.96 -26.62 -16.57
CA GLU A 225 -13.00 -25.18 -16.77
C GLU A 225 -12.84 -24.47 -15.43
N TYR A 226 -11.83 -23.61 -15.32
CA TYR A 226 -11.57 -22.79 -14.13
C TYR A 226 -12.24 -21.43 -14.28
N HIS A 227 -13.32 -21.25 -13.55
CA HIS A 227 -14.12 -20.04 -13.59
C HIS A 227 -13.54 -18.96 -12.67
N PHE A 228 -12.40 -18.38 -13.04
CA PHE A 228 -11.73 -17.35 -12.23
C PHE A 228 -12.63 -16.15 -11.94
N GLU A 229 -13.56 -15.83 -12.85
CA GLU A 229 -14.56 -14.78 -12.68
C GLU A 229 -15.55 -15.06 -11.54
N LEU A 230 -15.67 -16.32 -11.09
CA LEU A 230 -16.51 -16.75 -9.98
C LEU A 230 -15.72 -17.02 -8.70
N MET A 231 -14.40 -16.77 -8.72
CA MET A 231 -13.54 -16.94 -7.55
C MET A 231 -13.38 -15.61 -6.82
N PRO A 232 -14.02 -15.37 -5.66
CA PRO A 232 -13.85 -14.17 -4.87
C PRO A 232 -12.39 -13.92 -4.49
N LEU A 233 -12.02 -12.66 -4.29
CA LEU A 233 -10.68 -12.27 -3.85
C LEU A 233 -10.42 -12.68 -2.39
N ALA A 234 -11.46 -12.73 -1.59
CA ALA A 234 -11.44 -13.14 -0.17
C ALA A 234 -12.71 -13.92 0.17
N LEU A 235 -12.60 -14.81 1.14
CA LEU A 235 -13.74 -15.46 1.78
C LEU A 235 -13.76 -15.09 3.27
N ASP A 236 -14.95 -15.08 3.85
CA ASP A 236 -15.16 -14.86 5.29
C ASP A 236 -16.17 -15.88 5.87
N SER A 237 -16.42 -15.80 7.17
CA SER A 237 -17.29 -16.75 7.88
C SER A 237 -18.73 -16.80 7.37
N THR A 238 -19.14 -15.88 6.52
CA THR A 238 -20.49 -15.80 5.94
C THR A 238 -20.55 -16.26 4.50
N SER A 239 -19.42 -16.63 3.90
CA SER A 239 -19.35 -17.13 2.53
C SER A 239 -20.06 -18.47 2.39
N THR A 240 -20.84 -18.61 1.32
CA THR A 240 -21.63 -19.82 1.02
C THR A 240 -20.83 -20.84 0.20
N GLU A 241 -21.34 -22.06 0.08
CA GLU A 241 -20.73 -23.10 -0.76
C GLU A 241 -20.60 -22.65 -2.23
N GLU A 242 -21.53 -21.85 -2.74
CA GLU A 242 -21.48 -21.29 -4.10
C GLU A 242 -20.31 -20.32 -4.24
N ASP A 243 -19.98 -19.55 -3.19
CA ASP A 243 -18.89 -18.57 -3.20
C ASP A 243 -17.49 -19.23 -3.21
N TYR A 244 -17.33 -20.38 -2.54
CA TYR A 244 -16.01 -20.99 -2.39
C TYR A 244 -15.76 -22.25 -3.21
N PHE A 245 -16.78 -22.79 -3.89
CA PHE A 245 -16.64 -24.05 -4.64
C PHE A 245 -15.50 -24.03 -5.65
N TYR A 246 -15.45 -22.99 -6.47
CA TYR A 246 -14.43 -22.91 -7.55
C TYR A 246 -13.02 -22.70 -7.00
N ILE A 247 -12.88 -21.92 -5.92
CA ILE A 247 -11.57 -21.73 -5.26
C ILE A 247 -11.10 -23.05 -4.66
N ALA A 248 -11.95 -23.74 -3.91
CA ALA A 248 -11.61 -25.01 -3.26
C ALA A 248 -11.25 -26.09 -4.28
N GLN A 249 -11.99 -26.18 -5.39
CA GLN A 249 -11.66 -27.10 -6.50
C GLN A 249 -10.31 -26.76 -7.11
N PHE A 250 -10.05 -25.49 -7.35
CA PHE A 250 -8.82 -25.03 -7.96
C PHE A 250 -7.60 -25.30 -7.06
N LEU A 251 -7.68 -24.96 -5.77
CA LEU A 251 -6.61 -25.25 -4.81
C LEU A 251 -6.39 -26.76 -4.63
N HIS A 252 -7.43 -27.57 -4.61
CA HIS A 252 -7.29 -29.03 -4.60
C HIS A 252 -6.56 -29.55 -5.86
N HIS A 253 -6.89 -29.01 -7.04
CA HIS A 253 -6.19 -29.34 -8.27
C HIS A 253 -4.73 -28.90 -8.25
N CYS A 254 -4.41 -27.72 -7.70
CA CYS A 254 -3.03 -27.30 -7.45
C CYS A 254 -2.29 -28.31 -6.57
N GLY A 255 -2.93 -28.77 -5.48
CA GLY A 255 -2.37 -29.78 -4.60
C GLY A 255 -2.13 -31.11 -5.30
N ILE A 256 -3.05 -31.59 -6.14
CA ILE A 256 -2.87 -32.80 -6.93
C ILE A 256 -1.69 -32.64 -7.91
N ALA A 257 -1.56 -31.49 -8.55
CA ALA A 257 -0.52 -31.22 -9.53
C ALA A 257 0.91 -31.31 -8.97
N VAL A 258 1.08 -31.10 -7.68
CA VAL A 258 2.39 -31.13 -6.97
C VAL A 258 2.57 -32.34 -6.06
N ASP A 259 1.72 -33.39 -6.20
CA ASP A 259 1.76 -34.58 -5.32
C ASP A 259 1.67 -34.25 -3.82
N MET A 260 0.72 -33.36 -3.42
CA MET A 260 0.56 -32.89 -2.06
C MET A 260 0.51 -34.05 -1.06
N GLN A 261 1.36 -33.99 -0.05
CA GLN A 261 1.30 -34.89 1.11
C GLN A 261 0.29 -34.31 2.10
N TYR A 262 -0.94 -34.79 1.98
CA TYR A 262 -2.07 -34.31 2.78
C TYR A 262 -2.00 -34.74 4.25
N SER A 263 -2.46 -33.86 5.14
CA SER A 263 -2.62 -34.15 6.57
C SER A 263 -3.63 -33.20 7.19
N GLY A 264 -4.39 -33.68 8.21
CA GLY A 264 -5.27 -32.84 9.04
C GLY A 264 -4.53 -31.82 9.90
N HIS A 265 -3.21 -31.94 10.05
CA HIS A 265 -2.37 -31.03 10.85
C HIS A 265 -1.44 -30.12 10.01
N GLY A 266 -1.49 -30.23 8.70
CA GLY A 266 -0.67 -29.45 7.78
C GLY A 266 -0.29 -30.26 6.56
N SER A 267 -0.63 -29.79 5.36
CA SER A 267 -0.32 -30.42 4.07
C SER A 267 0.87 -29.73 3.41
N GLY A 268 1.78 -30.50 2.82
CA GLY A 268 3.01 -29.98 2.23
C GLY A 268 3.38 -30.60 0.89
N ALA A 269 4.10 -29.86 0.06
CA ALA A 269 4.71 -30.32 -1.16
C ALA A 269 6.07 -29.64 -1.33
N TYR A 270 6.90 -30.19 -2.21
CA TYR A 270 8.21 -29.59 -2.51
C TYR A 270 8.07 -28.45 -3.53
N SER A 271 8.68 -27.30 -3.29
CA SER A 271 8.66 -26.12 -4.18
C SER A 271 9.19 -26.46 -5.59
N PHE A 272 10.20 -27.32 -5.71
CA PHE A 272 10.73 -27.75 -7.02
C PHE A 272 9.71 -28.52 -7.88
N SER A 273 8.58 -28.97 -7.30
CA SER A 273 7.48 -29.60 -8.07
C SER A 273 6.57 -28.56 -8.74
N VAL A 274 6.67 -27.28 -8.35
CA VAL A 274 5.78 -26.22 -8.84
C VAL A 274 6.02 -25.90 -10.32
N PRO A 275 7.25 -25.62 -10.81
CA PRO A 275 7.47 -25.30 -12.22
C PRO A 275 6.95 -26.40 -13.16
N PRO A 276 7.32 -27.70 -12.98
CA PRO A 276 6.82 -28.74 -13.87
C PRO A 276 5.30 -28.97 -13.78
N ALA A 277 4.67 -28.68 -12.63
CA ALA A 277 3.22 -28.74 -12.49
C ALA A 277 2.53 -27.61 -13.29
N LEU A 278 3.06 -26.39 -13.19
CA LEU A 278 2.59 -25.23 -13.93
C LEU A 278 2.67 -25.45 -15.45
N GLU A 279 3.81 -25.99 -15.94
CA GLU A 279 4.00 -26.31 -17.35
C GLU A 279 3.07 -27.42 -17.83
N SER A 280 3.00 -28.53 -17.07
CA SER A 280 2.32 -29.74 -17.54
C SER A 280 0.81 -29.65 -17.51
N TYR A 281 0.23 -28.93 -16.53
CA TYR A 281 -1.20 -28.97 -16.26
C TYR A 281 -1.91 -27.63 -16.44
N PHE A 282 -1.18 -26.53 -16.33
CA PHE A 282 -1.79 -25.19 -16.33
C PHE A 282 -1.30 -24.29 -17.47
N GLY A 283 -0.35 -24.75 -18.30
CA GLY A 283 0.11 -24.01 -19.48
C GLY A 283 0.86 -22.72 -19.15
N TYR A 284 1.73 -22.77 -18.14
CA TYR A 284 2.65 -21.68 -17.79
C TYR A 284 4.08 -22.05 -18.16
N THR A 285 4.91 -21.04 -18.37
CA THR A 285 6.36 -21.11 -18.17
C THR A 285 6.70 -20.58 -16.79
N ALA A 286 7.73 -21.08 -16.18
CA ALA A 286 8.26 -20.61 -14.91
C ALA A 286 9.76 -20.85 -14.85
N ASP A 287 10.47 -20.01 -14.08
CA ASP A 287 11.87 -20.29 -13.76
C ASP A 287 11.98 -21.52 -12.85
N GLU A 288 13.19 -22.08 -12.77
CA GLU A 288 13.49 -23.10 -11.77
C GLU A 288 13.43 -22.51 -10.36
N ASP A 289 13.21 -23.33 -9.34
CA ASP A 289 13.24 -22.93 -7.93
C ASP A 289 14.67 -22.52 -7.54
N VAL A 290 14.88 -21.23 -7.26
CA VAL A 290 16.20 -20.65 -6.96
C VAL A 290 16.32 -20.45 -5.46
N ALA A 291 17.31 -21.10 -4.83
CA ALA A 291 17.55 -21.02 -3.38
C ALA A 291 18.58 -19.93 -3.02
N LEU A 292 18.28 -19.13 -1.98
CA LEU A 292 19.19 -18.14 -1.39
C LEU A 292 20.35 -18.85 -0.69
N SER A 293 20.03 -19.86 0.10
CA SER A 293 21.00 -20.61 0.90
C SER A 293 20.57 -22.06 1.04
N PHE A 294 21.53 -22.91 1.37
CA PHE A 294 21.30 -24.31 1.64
C PHE A 294 22.33 -24.84 2.64
N TRP A 295 21.86 -25.51 3.70
CA TRP A 295 22.71 -26.08 4.75
C TRP A 295 23.68 -25.08 5.41
N GLY A 296 23.18 -23.87 5.73
CA GLY A 296 23.95 -22.82 6.38
C GLY A 296 24.96 -22.09 5.46
N PHE A 297 24.89 -22.30 4.14
CA PHE A 297 25.72 -21.60 3.18
C PHE A 297 24.88 -20.69 2.29
N ASN A 298 25.16 -19.38 2.32
CA ASN A 298 24.59 -18.44 1.38
C ASN A 298 25.22 -18.59 0.00
N PHE A 299 24.39 -18.77 -1.02
CA PHE A 299 24.82 -18.69 -2.41
C PHE A 299 24.91 -17.24 -2.89
N TYR A 300 24.11 -16.37 -2.29
CA TYR A 300 23.97 -14.96 -2.69
C TYR A 300 24.07 -14.06 -1.46
N THR A 301 24.47 -12.79 -1.68
CA THR A 301 24.34 -11.73 -0.66
C THR A 301 22.89 -11.24 -0.63
N ASN A 302 22.50 -10.53 0.44
CA ASN A 302 21.16 -9.93 0.50
C ASN A 302 20.92 -8.95 -0.66
N GLU A 303 21.92 -8.16 -1.05
CA GLU A 303 21.83 -7.25 -2.18
C GLU A 303 21.62 -7.98 -3.52
N GLN A 304 22.34 -9.11 -3.72
CA GLN A 304 22.12 -9.95 -4.89
C GLN A 304 20.75 -10.57 -4.88
N TRP A 305 20.29 -11.06 -3.73
CA TRP A 305 18.96 -11.65 -3.58
C TRP A 305 17.84 -10.63 -3.85
N ILE A 306 17.95 -9.42 -3.27
CA ILE A 306 17.05 -8.30 -3.54
C ILE A 306 16.96 -8.02 -5.05
N GLN A 307 18.11 -7.96 -5.73
CA GLN A 307 18.13 -7.74 -7.17
C GLN A 307 17.53 -8.92 -7.94
N MET A 308 17.78 -10.15 -7.52
CA MET A 308 17.21 -11.35 -8.16
C MET A 308 15.68 -11.41 -8.02
N LEU A 309 15.12 -11.01 -6.87
CA LEU A 309 13.66 -10.93 -6.71
C LEU A 309 13.04 -9.88 -7.64
N LYS A 310 13.70 -8.74 -7.82
CA LYS A 310 13.27 -7.71 -8.75
C LYS A 310 13.36 -8.19 -10.20
N ASP A 311 14.53 -8.70 -10.60
CA ASP A 311 14.79 -9.22 -11.96
C ASP A 311 13.96 -10.48 -12.25
N GLY A 312 13.61 -11.28 -11.22
CA GLY A 312 12.82 -12.51 -11.35
C GLY A 312 11.34 -12.28 -11.64
N GLY A 313 10.91 -11.02 -11.72
CA GLY A 313 9.55 -10.69 -12.14
C GLY A 313 8.98 -9.42 -11.54
N LEU A 314 9.39 -8.99 -10.33
CA LEU A 314 8.74 -7.84 -9.69
C LEU A 314 8.86 -6.55 -10.51
N ASP A 315 10.02 -6.27 -11.13
CA ASP A 315 10.22 -5.11 -11.99
C ASP A 315 9.35 -5.16 -13.27
N GLU A 316 8.87 -6.36 -13.63
CA GLU A 316 7.93 -6.60 -14.71
C GLU A 316 6.47 -6.64 -14.24
N ASN A 317 6.20 -6.32 -12.97
CA ASN A 317 4.89 -6.45 -12.31
C ASN A 317 4.36 -7.88 -12.30
N LEU A 318 5.23 -8.85 -12.07
CA LEU A 318 4.90 -10.27 -11.95
C LEU A 318 5.08 -10.72 -10.49
N PRO A 319 4.07 -11.34 -9.86
CA PRO A 319 4.23 -11.90 -8.52
C PRO A 319 5.11 -13.14 -8.56
N LEU A 320 5.86 -13.35 -7.47
CA LEU A 320 6.74 -14.50 -7.30
C LEU A 320 6.11 -15.52 -6.35
N TYR A 321 6.22 -16.80 -6.65
CA TYR A 321 6.10 -17.82 -5.64
C TYR A 321 7.36 -17.77 -4.76
N TYR A 322 7.20 -17.72 -3.44
CA TYR A 322 8.31 -17.67 -2.50
C TYR A 322 8.15 -18.76 -1.45
N SER A 323 9.25 -19.32 -0.98
CA SER A 323 9.23 -20.32 0.10
C SER A 323 10.39 -20.14 1.05
N GLY A 324 10.23 -20.64 2.28
CA GLY A 324 11.27 -20.73 3.29
C GLY A 324 11.04 -21.93 4.17
N SER A 325 12.09 -22.45 4.82
CA SER A 325 11.98 -23.54 5.76
C SER A 325 12.72 -23.22 7.05
N ASP A 326 12.19 -23.67 8.18
CA ASP A 326 12.82 -23.58 9.49
C ASP A 326 13.77 -24.76 9.69
N ASP A 327 15.02 -24.47 9.99
CA ASP A 327 16.05 -25.49 10.32
C ASP A 327 15.73 -26.28 11.60
N ASN A 328 14.81 -25.80 12.43
CA ASN A 328 14.39 -26.47 13.66
C ASN A 328 13.35 -27.57 13.42
N GLY A 329 12.97 -27.85 12.16
CA GLY A 329 12.11 -28.95 11.77
C GLY A 329 10.61 -28.68 11.92
N ALA A 330 10.19 -27.43 12.06
CA ALA A 330 8.77 -27.05 12.06
C ALA A 330 8.11 -27.11 10.67
N GLY A 331 8.91 -27.35 9.62
CA GLY A 331 8.42 -27.49 8.23
C GLY A 331 8.81 -26.30 7.35
N GLY A 332 8.51 -26.41 6.05
CA GLY A 332 8.65 -25.32 5.08
C GLY A 332 7.31 -24.65 4.82
N HIS A 333 7.33 -23.37 4.48
CA HIS A 333 6.15 -22.59 4.13
C HIS A 333 6.32 -21.95 2.76
N ALA A 334 5.25 -21.97 1.97
CA ALA A 334 5.16 -21.29 0.68
C ALA A 334 4.16 -20.13 0.78
N PHE A 335 4.50 -19.03 0.14
CA PHE A 335 3.70 -17.80 0.12
C PHE A 335 4.03 -16.99 -1.12
N VAL A 336 3.43 -15.82 -1.29
CA VAL A 336 3.63 -14.98 -2.47
C VAL A 336 4.44 -13.75 -2.07
N CYS A 337 5.45 -13.41 -2.87
CA CYS A 337 6.13 -12.12 -2.84
C CYS A 337 5.63 -11.31 -4.04
N ASP A 338 4.91 -10.22 -3.79
CA ASP A 338 4.15 -9.54 -4.84
C ASP A 338 4.33 -8.01 -4.86
N GLY A 339 5.42 -7.53 -4.28
CA GLY A 339 5.75 -6.12 -4.35
C GLY A 339 7.00 -5.74 -3.59
N TYR A 340 7.45 -4.50 -3.79
CA TYR A 340 8.51 -3.89 -2.98
C TYR A 340 8.35 -2.36 -2.92
N ASP A 341 8.87 -1.75 -1.85
CA ASP A 341 8.84 -0.30 -1.65
C ASP A 341 10.17 0.39 -2.03
N GLU A 342 10.20 1.72 -1.96
CA GLU A 342 11.40 2.52 -2.25
C GLU A 342 12.62 2.22 -1.35
N ASN A 343 12.42 1.48 -0.24
CA ASN A 343 13.46 1.12 0.72
C ASN A 343 13.85 -0.35 0.63
N ASP A 344 13.39 -1.08 -0.40
CA ASP A 344 13.62 -2.51 -0.60
C ASP A 344 12.99 -3.38 0.52
N TYR A 345 11.82 -2.96 1.02
CA TYR A 345 10.94 -3.80 1.80
C TYR A 345 9.99 -4.51 0.86
N PHE A 346 9.95 -5.82 0.92
CA PHE A 346 9.13 -6.67 0.04
C PHE A 346 7.79 -6.96 0.69
N HIS A 347 6.73 -6.90 -0.10
CA HIS A 347 5.41 -7.29 0.35
C HIS A 347 5.24 -8.79 0.20
N PHE A 348 4.77 -9.42 1.27
CA PHE A 348 4.46 -10.84 1.34
C PHE A 348 2.99 -11.06 1.66
N ASN A 349 2.33 -11.86 0.83
CA ASN A 349 1.01 -12.42 1.06
C ASN A 349 1.20 -13.87 1.54
N TRP A 350 0.94 -14.11 2.81
CA TRP A 350 1.26 -15.36 3.47
C TRP A 350 0.29 -16.50 3.15
N GLY A 351 -0.85 -16.21 2.49
CA GLY A 351 -1.88 -17.20 2.20
C GLY A 351 -2.71 -17.59 3.43
N TRP A 352 -2.99 -16.62 4.32
CA TRP A 352 -3.72 -16.78 5.57
C TRP A 352 -4.84 -15.74 5.73
N SER A 353 -5.71 -15.62 4.73
CA SER A 353 -6.83 -14.64 4.70
C SER A 353 -6.39 -13.19 4.84
N GLY A 354 -5.18 -12.84 4.36
CA GLY A 354 -4.61 -11.48 4.48
C GLY A 354 -4.02 -11.18 5.86
N LYS A 355 -4.08 -12.14 6.78
CA LYS A 355 -3.52 -12.01 8.11
C LYS A 355 -2.02 -11.85 8.05
N ASP A 356 -1.51 -10.85 8.78
CA ASP A 356 -0.09 -10.51 8.86
C ASP A 356 0.57 -10.14 7.52
N ASP A 357 -0.16 -9.95 6.44
CA ASP A 357 0.41 -9.48 5.17
C ASP A 357 1.17 -8.18 5.41
N ALA A 358 2.44 -8.18 5.08
CA ALA A 358 3.34 -7.12 5.53
C ALA A 358 4.49 -6.85 4.56
N TRP A 359 5.07 -5.66 4.71
CA TRP A 359 6.31 -5.23 4.09
C TRP A 359 7.47 -5.57 5.00
N CYS A 360 8.38 -6.42 4.55
CA CYS A 360 9.51 -6.94 5.31
C CYS A 360 10.83 -6.77 4.55
N PRO A 361 11.94 -6.42 5.23
CA PRO A 361 13.26 -6.45 4.60
C PRO A 361 13.74 -7.90 4.45
N ILE A 362 14.61 -8.15 3.49
CA ILE A 362 15.32 -9.42 3.37
C ILE A 362 16.44 -9.45 4.42
N GLY A 363 16.14 -10.00 5.59
CA GLY A 363 17.03 -10.06 6.74
C GLY A 363 17.15 -8.74 7.53
N ALA A 364 17.36 -8.86 8.82
CA ALA A 364 17.57 -7.75 9.75
C ALA A 364 19.03 -7.24 9.73
N LEU A 365 19.94 -8.01 9.16
CA LEU A 365 21.35 -7.71 9.01
C LEU A 365 21.77 -7.72 7.55
N ASN A 366 22.60 -6.76 7.16
CA ASN A 366 23.38 -6.86 5.94
C ASN A 366 24.67 -7.60 6.23
N THR A 367 24.67 -8.93 6.19
CA THR A 367 25.88 -9.74 6.39
C THR A 367 26.05 -10.76 5.27
N THR A 368 27.28 -10.85 4.75
CA THR A 368 27.68 -11.82 3.72
C THR A 368 28.23 -13.13 4.32
N LYS A 369 28.33 -13.23 5.65
CA LYS A 369 29.09 -14.32 6.30
C LYS A 369 28.24 -15.44 6.85
N TYR A 370 26.97 -15.23 7.10
CA TYR A 370 26.13 -16.20 7.80
C TYR A 370 24.74 -16.23 7.16
N ALA A 371 24.24 -17.44 6.91
CA ALA A 371 22.91 -17.68 6.43
C ALA A 371 21.95 -17.76 7.62
N PHE A 372 21.11 -16.76 7.77
CA PHE A 372 20.02 -16.77 8.76
C PHE A 372 18.67 -17.03 8.09
N ASN A 373 18.63 -16.96 6.76
CA ASN A 373 17.47 -17.24 5.92
C ASN A 373 17.70 -18.58 5.22
N ASP A 374 18.03 -19.64 5.99
CA ASP A 374 18.26 -20.94 5.41
C ASP A 374 17.04 -21.44 4.65
N SER A 375 17.28 -21.98 3.47
CA SER A 375 16.28 -22.54 2.58
C SER A 375 15.22 -21.58 2.04
N ASN A 376 15.45 -20.24 2.06
CA ASN A 376 14.62 -19.35 1.25
C ASN A 376 14.84 -19.62 -0.23
N SER A 377 13.75 -19.74 -0.96
CA SER A 377 13.76 -19.88 -2.42
C SER A 377 12.62 -19.13 -3.07
N PHE A 378 12.74 -18.86 -4.36
CA PHE A 378 11.65 -18.32 -5.16
C PHE A 378 11.59 -18.91 -6.56
N ILE A 379 10.41 -18.85 -7.13
CA ILE A 379 10.14 -19.17 -8.53
C ILE A 379 9.61 -17.89 -9.18
N GLY A 380 10.36 -17.42 -10.17
CA GLY A 380 10.04 -16.22 -10.92
C GLY A 380 9.44 -16.50 -12.28
N HIS A 381 9.14 -15.44 -13.03
CA HIS A 381 8.63 -15.46 -14.39
C HIS A 381 7.55 -16.52 -14.64
N ILE A 382 6.63 -16.65 -13.65
CA ILE A 382 5.46 -17.53 -13.78
C ILE A 382 4.48 -16.83 -14.73
N ILE A 383 4.50 -17.25 -15.98
CA ILE A 383 3.88 -16.54 -17.10
C ILE A 383 3.08 -17.53 -17.94
N PRO A 384 1.82 -17.25 -18.34
CA PRO A 384 1.09 -18.09 -19.26
C PRO A 384 1.87 -18.42 -20.54
N ASP A 385 2.07 -19.72 -20.86
CA ASP A 385 2.74 -20.17 -22.10
C ASP A 385 1.81 -20.06 -23.31
N ASN A 386 1.26 -18.90 -23.52
CA ASN A 386 0.40 -18.61 -24.64
C ASN A 386 0.74 -17.23 -25.20
N SER A 387 1.52 -17.21 -26.30
CA SER A 387 1.94 -15.94 -26.90
C SER A 387 0.76 -15.04 -27.30
N SER A 388 -0.41 -15.59 -27.56
CA SER A 388 -1.61 -14.80 -27.84
C SER A 388 -2.20 -14.16 -26.60
N TYR A 389 -1.98 -14.73 -25.40
CA TYR A 389 -2.40 -14.15 -24.13
C TYR A 389 -1.77 -12.76 -23.92
N PHE A 390 -0.49 -12.63 -24.23
CA PHE A 390 0.24 -11.36 -24.06
C PHE A 390 -0.10 -10.27 -25.07
N LEU A 391 -0.84 -10.62 -26.12
CA LEU A 391 -1.40 -9.63 -27.03
C LEU A 391 -2.74 -9.05 -26.52
N ARG A 392 -3.30 -9.59 -25.43
CA ARG A 392 -4.45 -8.99 -24.74
C ARG A 392 -4.08 -7.60 -24.24
N ALA A 393 -5.05 -6.74 -24.14
CA ALA A 393 -4.88 -5.43 -23.50
C ALA A 393 -4.43 -5.59 -22.03
N ASP A 394 -3.66 -4.66 -21.53
CA ASP A 394 -3.46 -4.55 -20.08
C ASP A 394 -4.78 -4.17 -19.39
N SER A 395 -4.85 -4.29 -18.06
CA SER A 395 -6.01 -3.84 -17.30
C SER A 395 -6.12 -2.31 -17.34
N VAL A 396 -7.31 -1.80 -17.02
CA VAL A 396 -7.51 -0.35 -16.87
C VAL A 396 -6.66 0.18 -15.72
N ALA A 397 -6.14 1.40 -15.89
CA ALA A 397 -5.41 2.13 -14.85
C ALA A 397 -6.32 3.11 -14.11
N GLU A 398 -5.87 3.57 -12.94
CA GLU A 398 -6.54 4.60 -12.12
C GLU A 398 -8.03 4.33 -11.84
N PHE A 399 -8.42 3.06 -11.78
CA PHE A 399 -9.81 2.70 -11.54
C PHE A 399 -10.24 3.12 -10.14
N THR A 400 -11.22 4.01 -10.08
CA THR A 400 -11.86 4.50 -8.85
C THR A 400 -13.36 4.46 -8.96
N VAL A 401 -14.05 4.35 -7.81
CA VAL A 401 -15.49 4.38 -7.68
C VAL A 401 -15.86 5.39 -6.60
N MET A 402 -16.80 6.28 -6.91
CA MET A 402 -17.24 7.34 -5.99
C MET A 402 -18.76 7.39 -5.96
N GLU A 403 -19.32 7.43 -4.76
CA GLU A 403 -20.75 7.62 -4.56
C GLU A 403 -21.14 9.05 -4.97
N ASN A 404 -22.29 9.21 -5.59
CA ASN A 404 -22.81 10.52 -5.94
C ASN A 404 -23.40 11.26 -4.72
N GLU A 405 -23.65 12.55 -4.86
CA GLU A 405 -24.19 13.42 -3.79
C GLU A 405 -25.62 13.06 -3.33
N TYR A 406 -26.34 12.24 -4.10
CA TYR A 406 -27.70 11.80 -3.79
C TYR A 406 -27.75 10.43 -3.12
N PHE A 407 -26.61 9.75 -2.95
CA PHE A 407 -26.48 8.42 -2.36
C PHE A 407 -27.28 7.33 -3.09
N ASP A 408 -27.51 7.50 -4.38
CA ASP A 408 -28.28 6.60 -5.23
C ASP A 408 -27.55 6.24 -6.54
N GLY A 409 -26.26 6.49 -6.62
CA GLY A 409 -25.46 6.18 -7.78
C GLY A 409 -23.96 6.24 -7.53
N VAL A 410 -23.22 5.72 -8.48
CA VAL A 410 -21.77 5.62 -8.46
C VAL A 410 -21.18 6.15 -9.74
N MET A 411 -20.16 6.97 -9.63
CA MET A 411 -19.30 7.37 -10.73
C MET A 411 -18.07 6.47 -10.76
N LEU A 412 -17.89 5.72 -11.82
CA LEU A 412 -16.70 4.98 -12.14
C LEU A 412 -15.77 5.87 -12.95
N HIS A 413 -14.51 5.91 -12.61
CA HIS A 413 -13.46 6.61 -13.37
C HIS A 413 -12.28 5.67 -13.59
N TRP A 414 -11.71 5.65 -14.80
CA TRP A 414 -10.50 4.87 -15.13
C TRP A 414 -9.80 5.45 -16.36
N GLU A 415 -8.56 5.01 -16.58
CA GLU A 415 -7.82 5.25 -17.82
C GLU A 415 -7.73 3.94 -18.63
N ASN A 416 -8.06 4.01 -19.92
CA ASN A 416 -7.94 2.87 -20.83
C ASN A 416 -6.47 2.51 -21.05
N PRO A 417 -6.12 1.21 -21.14
CA PRO A 417 -4.74 0.82 -21.41
C PRO A 417 -4.27 1.30 -22.79
N SER A 418 -3.00 1.65 -22.85
CA SER A 418 -2.29 1.98 -24.12
C SER A 418 -1.36 0.88 -24.57
N LEU A 419 -1.10 -0.12 -23.71
CA LEU A 419 -0.20 -1.23 -23.92
C LEU A 419 -0.92 -2.58 -23.86
N ASN A 420 -0.35 -3.57 -24.50
CA ASN A 420 -0.66 -4.98 -24.27
C ASN A 420 0.05 -5.48 -23.01
N LEU A 421 -0.32 -6.67 -22.53
CA LEU A 421 0.34 -7.32 -21.38
C LEU A 421 1.84 -7.57 -21.60
N ASN A 422 2.35 -7.61 -22.85
CA ASN A 422 3.78 -7.70 -23.16
C ASN A 422 4.49 -6.33 -23.21
N GLY A 423 3.83 -5.24 -22.82
CA GLY A 423 4.40 -3.89 -22.85
C GLY A 423 4.47 -3.23 -24.24
N GLU A 424 4.03 -3.92 -25.30
CA GLU A 424 4.00 -3.34 -26.64
C GLU A 424 2.75 -2.46 -26.82
N PRO A 425 2.80 -1.45 -27.69
CA PRO A 425 1.66 -0.57 -27.93
C PRO A 425 0.42 -1.34 -28.39
N LEU A 426 -0.68 -1.17 -27.69
CA LEU A 426 -1.97 -1.75 -28.03
C LEU A 426 -2.44 -1.27 -29.41
N THR A 427 -2.89 -2.19 -30.26
CA THR A 427 -3.36 -1.84 -31.62
C THR A 427 -4.72 -1.11 -31.55
N SER A 428 -5.70 -1.75 -30.90
CA SER A 428 -7.05 -1.22 -30.73
C SER A 428 -7.71 -1.85 -29.50
N ILE A 429 -8.72 -1.21 -28.99
CA ILE A 429 -9.69 -1.76 -28.04
C ILE A 429 -10.97 -2.06 -28.83
N ASP A 430 -11.49 -3.28 -28.69
CA ASP A 430 -12.75 -3.67 -29.32
C ASP A 430 -13.94 -3.24 -28.45
N SER A 431 -13.81 -3.40 -27.12
CA SER A 431 -14.81 -2.95 -26.15
C SER A 431 -14.22 -2.94 -24.73
N ILE A 432 -14.91 -2.20 -23.84
CA ILE A 432 -14.74 -2.26 -22.40
C ILE A 432 -16.00 -2.88 -21.82
N VAL A 433 -15.83 -3.88 -20.97
CA VAL A 433 -16.93 -4.57 -20.30
C VAL A 433 -16.94 -4.14 -18.85
N ILE A 434 -18.07 -3.58 -18.41
CA ILE A 434 -18.30 -3.20 -17.01
C ILE A 434 -19.30 -4.18 -16.41
N ARG A 435 -18.92 -4.74 -15.26
CA ARG A 435 -19.79 -5.62 -14.47
C ARG A 435 -20.09 -4.97 -13.13
N ARG A 436 -21.26 -5.27 -12.58
CA ARG A 436 -21.68 -4.94 -11.24
C ARG A 436 -22.18 -6.21 -10.57
N ASN A 437 -21.61 -6.56 -9.41
CA ASN A 437 -21.92 -7.80 -8.69
C ASN A 437 -21.86 -9.01 -9.66
N ASN A 438 -20.78 -9.13 -10.39
CA ASN A 438 -20.49 -10.13 -11.44
C ASN A 438 -21.50 -10.15 -12.63
N GLN A 439 -22.53 -9.32 -12.64
CA GLN A 439 -23.50 -9.22 -13.74
C GLN A 439 -23.06 -8.16 -14.74
N LEU A 440 -23.27 -8.44 -16.03
CA LEU A 440 -22.97 -7.48 -17.08
C LEU A 440 -23.80 -6.21 -16.91
N LEU A 441 -23.13 -5.08 -16.70
CA LEU A 441 -23.73 -3.76 -16.58
C LEU A 441 -23.70 -3.00 -17.92
N ALA A 442 -22.54 -2.92 -18.55
CA ALA A 442 -22.37 -2.19 -19.79
C ALA A 442 -21.26 -2.79 -20.66
N VAL A 443 -21.37 -2.57 -21.98
CA VAL A 443 -20.32 -2.80 -22.96
C VAL A 443 -20.12 -1.51 -23.76
N LEU A 444 -18.96 -0.88 -23.58
CA LEU A 444 -18.60 0.35 -24.28
C LEU A 444 -17.81 0.00 -25.53
N GLN A 445 -18.20 0.58 -26.66
CA GLN A 445 -17.56 0.43 -27.96
C GLN A 445 -17.03 1.77 -28.46
N ASP A 446 -16.21 1.75 -29.50
CA ASP A 446 -15.61 2.96 -30.11
C ASP A 446 -14.75 3.77 -29.12
N VAL A 447 -14.14 3.09 -28.13
CA VAL A 447 -13.27 3.69 -27.10
C VAL A 447 -11.83 3.79 -27.60
N GLN A 448 -11.10 4.80 -27.12
CA GLN A 448 -9.72 5.02 -27.50
C GLN A 448 -8.77 4.50 -26.41
N LYS A 449 -7.61 3.98 -26.83
CA LYS A 449 -6.54 3.61 -25.91
C LYS A 449 -5.92 4.85 -25.25
N GLY A 450 -5.57 4.74 -23.96
CA GLY A 450 -5.04 5.86 -23.15
C GLY A 450 -6.02 6.97 -22.89
N GLU A 451 -7.33 6.75 -23.10
CA GLU A 451 -8.38 7.72 -22.84
C GLU A 451 -8.88 7.58 -21.41
N ALA A 452 -9.00 8.71 -20.70
CA ALA A 452 -9.67 8.75 -19.41
C ALA A 452 -11.17 8.64 -19.61
N MET A 453 -11.81 7.68 -18.94
CA MET A 453 -13.21 7.34 -19.09
C MET A 453 -13.98 7.55 -17.79
N ASN A 454 -15.25 7.84 -17.93
CA ASN A 454 -16.20 7.86 -16.82
C ASN A 454 -17.45 7.06 -17.20
N TYR A 455 -18.04 6.40 -16.22
CA TYR A 455 -19.33 5.73 -16.37
C TYR A 455 -20.16 5.99 -15.12
N GLU A 456 -21.39 6.46 -15.31
CA GLU A 456 -22.33 6.70 -14.23
C GLU A 456 -23.32 5.54 -14.15
N ASP A 457 -23.39 4.92 -12.96
CA ASP A 457 -24.41 3.93 -12.62
C ASP A 457 -25.34 4.56 -11.57
N SER A 458 -26.57 4.83 -11.93
CA SER A 458 -27.54 5.58 -11.12
C SER A 458 -28.82 4.82 -10.88
N GLY A 459 -29.59 5.26 -9.89
CA GLY A 459 -30.82 4.61 -9.47
C GLY A 459 -30.56 3.32 -8.70
N LEU A 460 -29.48 3.31 -7.94
CA LEU A 460 -29.10 2.19 -7.07
C LEU A 460 -29.91 2.25 -5.78
N GLU A 461 -30.37 1.10 -5.35
CA GLU A 461 -30.87 0.95 -3.98
C GLU A 461 -29.69 0.94 -2.98
N PRO A 462 -29.92 1.33 -1.73
CA PRO A 462 -28.86 1.23 -0.72
C PRO A 462 -28.29 -0.19 -0.61
N GLY A 463 -26.98 -0.34 -0.72
CA GLY A 463 -26.33 -1.64 -0.71
C GLY A 463 -24.82 -1.58 -0.97
N VAL A 464 -24.17 -2.74 -1.02
CA VAL A 464 -22.76 -2.89 -1.40
C VAL A 464 -22.69 -3.38 -2.83
N TYR A 465 -21.87 -2.72 -3.64
CA TYR A 465 -21.69 -3.02 -5.04
C TYR A 465 -20.22 -3.24 -5.36
N GLU A 466 -19.93 -4.39 -5.96
CA GLU A 466 -18.64 -4.67 -6.56
C GLU A 466 -18.69 -4.32 -8.04
N TYR A 467 -17.76 -3.50 -8.51
CA TYR A 467 -17.57 -3.19 -9.91
C TYR A 467 -16.31 -3.85 -10.42
N ALA A 468 -16.42 -4.46 -11.60
CA ALA A 468 -15.29 -5.02 -12.32
C ALA A 468 -15.23 -4.45 -13.73
N ILE A 469 -14.04 -4.05 -14.17
CA ILE A 469 -13.81 -3.56 -15.54
C ILE A 469 -12.79 -4.47 -16.22
N SER A 470 -13.11 -4.91 -17.45
CA SER A 470 -12.18 -5.60 -18.33
C SER A 470 -12.19 -4.99 -19.72
N VAL A 471 -11.06 -5.12 -20.42
CA VAL A 471 -10.84 -4.58 -21.77
C VAL A 471 -10.75 -5.74 -22.74
N CYS A 472 -11.52 -5.69 -23.81
CA CYS A 472 -11.50 -6.69 -24.88
C CYS A 472 -10.75 -6.16 -26.09
N ASN A 473 -9.90 -6.98 -26.68
CA ASN A 473 -9.29 -6.78 -27.98
C ASN A 473 -9.33 -8.08 -28.80
N SER A 474 -8.80 -8.07 -30.01
CA SER A 474 -8.79 -9.25 -30.89
C SER A 474 -8.04 -10.47 -30.32
N ALA A 475 -7.24 -10.31 -29.29
CA ALA A 475 -6.49 -11.38 -28.61
C ALA A 475 -7.23 -11.97 -27.40
N GLY A 476 -8.28 -11.31 -26.92
CA GLY A 476 -9.10 -11.75 -25.80
C GLY A 476 -9.42 -10.65 -24.79
N VAL A 477 -9.73 -11.06 -23.55
CA VAL A 477 -10.13 -10.18 -22.44
C VAL A 477 -8.93 -9.94 -21.54
N SER A 478 -8.75 -8.70 -21.09
CA SER A 478 -7.72 -8.32 -20.10
C SER A 478 -8.00 -8.94 -18.72
N ARG A 479 -7.02 -8.84 -17.84
CA ARG A 479 -7.30 -9.01 -16.38
C ARG A 479 -8.36 -8.02 -15.94
N MET A 480 -9.18 -8.42 -14.97
CA MET A 480 -10.23 -7.55 -14.42
C MET A 480 -9.64 -6.64 -13.32
N ALA A 481 -10.06 -5.39 -13.34
CA ALA A 481 -9.82 -4.46 -12.23
C ALA A 481 -11.11 -4.38 -11.39
N TYR A 482 -10.99 -4.52 -10.06
CA TYR A 482 -12.12 -4.57 -9.14
C TYR A 482 -12.14 -3.37 -8.19
N ARG A 483 -13.34 -2.88 -7.85
CA ARG A 483 -13.56 -1.92 -6.76
C ARG A 483 -14.92 -2.18 -6.12
N THR A 484 -14.96 -2.09 -4.78
CA THR A 484 -16.19 -2.26 -4.00
C THR A 484 -16.57 -0.93 -3.36
N ILE A 485 -17.86 -0.64 -3.30
CA ILE A 485 -18.39 0.57 -2.67
C ILE A 485 -19.74 0.30 -2.02
N MET A 486 -19.97 0.91 -0.86
CA MET A 486 -21.28 0.94 -0.20
C MET A 486 -22.02 2.21 -0.62
N VAL A 487 -23.21 2.05 -1.19
CA VAL A 487 -24.08 3.14 -1.70
C VAL A 487 -25.28 3.29 -0.76
N GLY A 488 -25.65 4.50 -0.43
CA GLY A 488 -26.78 4.83 0.44
C GLY A 488 -26.40 5.73 1.62
N GLU A 489 -27.39 6.43 2.19
CA GLU A 489 -27.16 7.16 3.43
C GLU A 489 -26.66 6.20 4.54
N LYS A 490 -25.65 6.64 5.29
CA LYS A 490 -24.99 5.83 6.32
C LYS A 490 -25.12 6.49 7.68
N CYS A 491 -25.38 5.70 8.69
CA CYS A 491 -25.35 6.10 10.09
C CYS A 491 -24.32 5.31 10.88
N PRO A 492 -23.57 5.93 11.80
CA PRO A 492 -22.58 5.22 12.58
C PRO A 492 -23.23 4.27 13.58
N VAL A 493 -22.64 3.11 13.73
CA VAL A 493 -22.94 2.18 14.81
C VAL A 493 -21.64 1.83 15.49
N THR A 494 -21.62 1.91 16.82
CA THR A 494 -20.42 1.60 17.60
C THR A 494 -20.54 0.20 18.18
N PHE A 495 -19.52 -0.61 17.91
CA PHE A 495 -19.35 -1.95 18.45
C PHE A 495 -18.23 -1.92 19.49
N VAL A 496 -18.49 -2.35 20.69
CA VAL A 496 -17.47 -2.63 21.71
C VAL A 496 -17.37 -4.13 21.79
N LEU A 497 -16.31 -4.69 21.25
CA LEU A 497 -16.05 -6.12 21.16
C LEU A 497 -15.16 -6.54 22.34
N GLN A 498 -15.40 -7.69 22.92
CA GLN A 498 -14.63 -8.24 24.01
C GLN A 498 -14.35 -9.72 23.77
N ASP A 499 -13.17 -10.13 24.15
CA ASP A 499 -12.70 -11.50 24.10
C ASP A 499 -11.98 -11.86 25.41
N ASP A 500 -12.50 -12.81 26.15
CA ASP A 500 -11.96 -13.21 27.46
C ASP A 500 -10.64 -14.00 27.31
N GLY A 501 -10.44 -14.68 26.19
CA GLY A 501 -9.21 -15.39 25.83
C GLY A 501 -8.07 -14.45 25.45
N GLY A 502 -8.39 -13.32 24.84
CA GLY A 502 -7.45 -12.31 24.37
C GLY A 502 -6.74 -12.67 23.07
N ASP A 503 -7.22 -13.69 22.35
CA ASP A 503 -6.67 -14.19 21.10
C ASP A 503 -7.63 -14.00 19.90
N GLY A 504 -8.65 -13.15 20.09
CA GLY A 504 -9.64 -12.78 19.09
C GLY A 504 -10.78 -13.79 18.97
N TRP A 505 -11.76 -13.45 18.16
CA TRP A 505 -12.98 -14.25 18.00
C TRP A 505 -12.82 -15.47 17.07
N LYS A 506 -11.62 -15.79 16.63
CA LYS A 506 -11.26 -16.98 15.84
C LYS A 506 -12.19 -17.24 14.64
N GLY A 507 -12.56 -16.18 13.96
CA GLY A 507 -13.45 -16.21 12.81
C GLY A 507 -14.93 -16.09 13.12
N ALA A 508 -15.33 -16.07 14.39
CA ALA A 508 -16.67 -15.64 14.76
C ALA A 508 -16.87 -14.17 14.42
N ALA A 509 -18.06 -13.78 14.00
CA ALA A 509 -18.32 -12.44 13.54
C ALA A 509 -19.80 -12.05 13.61
N ILE A 510 -20.03 -10.75 13.72
CA ILE A 510 -21.34 -10.14 13.52
C ILE A 510 -21.44 -9.73 12.05
N SER A 511 -22.28 -10.40 11.28
CA SER A 511 -22.69 -9.90 9.97
C SER A 511 -23.81 -8.89 10.10
N VAL A 512 -23.74 -7.80 9.36
CA VAL A 512 -24.84 -6.86 9.23
C VAL A 512 -25.38 -6.94 7.81
N ALA A 513 -26.67 -7.20 7.70
CA ALA A 513 -27.35 -7.32 6.42
C ALA A 513 -28.56 -6.39 6.33
N THR A 514 -28.91 -5.99 5.13
CA THR A 514 -30.16 -5.27 4.82
C THR A 514 -31.36 -6.19 5.03
N GLU A 515 -32.57 -5.65 4.99
CA GLU A 515 -33.80 -6.42 5.19
C GLU A 515 -34.01 -7.51 4.11
N ASP A 516 -33.52 -7.30 2.91
CA ASP A 516 -33.54 -8.27 1.80
C ASP A 516 -32.39 -9.27 1.82
N GLY A 517 -31.51 -9.19 2.85
CA GLY A 517 -30.46 -10.16 3.13
C GLY A 517 -29.10 -9.82 2.49
N GLN A 518 -28.95 -8.66 1.86
CA GLN A 518 -27.64 -8.23 1.36
C GLN A 518 -26.71 -7.88 2.53
N ARG A 519 -25.58 -8.59 2.63
CA ARG A 519 -24.55 -8.32 3.63
C ARG A 519 -23.82 -7.01 3.31
N ILE A 520 -23.75 -6.10 4.29
CA ILE A 520 -23.13 -4.78 4.16
C ILE A 520 -21.90 -4.59 5.03
N ALA A 521 -21.73 -5.40 6.06
CA ALA A 521 -20.54 -5.38 6.91
C ALA A 521 -20.36 -6.73 7.62
N VAL A 522 -19.10 -7.04 7.93
CA VAL A 522 -18.70 -8.12 8.82
C VAL A 522 -17.82 -7.50 9.90
N ILE A 523 -18.17 -7.70 11.15
CA ILE A 523 -17.51 -7.13 12.32
C ILE A 523 -17.07 -8.29 13.20
N GLY A 524 -15.78 -8.42 13.39
CA GLY A 524 -15.15 -9.41 14.23
C GLY A 524 -13.98 -8.83 14.98
N MET A 525 -13.37 -9.63 15.80
CA MET A 525 -12.19 -9.27 16.57
C MET A 525 -11.08 -10.27 16.21
N GLU A 526 -10.02 -9.77 15.61
CA GLU A 526 -8.90 -10.62 15.16
C GLU A 526 -7.98 -10.96 16.33
N GLU A 527 -7.85 -10.06 17.31
CA GLU A 527 -6.96 -10.22 18.47
C GLU A 527 -7.32 -9.28 19.63
N GLY A 528 -6.76 -9.58 20.81
CA GLY A 528 -6.86 -8.73 21.99
C GLY A 528 -8.14 -8.97 22.79
N SER A 529 -8.22 -8.39 23.99
CA SER A 529 -9.34 -8.62 24.91
C SER A 529 -10.47 -7.60 24.77
N ILE A 530 -10.26 -6.48 24.06
CA ILE A 530 -11.28 -5.45 23.84
C ILE A 530 -10.93 -4.60 22.62
N ASP A 531 -11.92 -4.38 21.77
CA ASP A 531 -11.83 -3.41 20.66
C ASP A 531 -13.09 -2.55 20.59
N THR A 532 -12.98 -1.36 20.01
CA THR A 532 -14.10 -0.44 19.81
C THR A 532 -14.08 0.07 18.39
N LEU A 533 -15.05 -0.38 17.60
CA LEU A 533 -15.19 -0.05 16.19
C LEU A 533 -16.39 0.86 15.98
N VAL A 534 -16.21 1.94 15.23
CA VAL A 534 -17.31 2.78 14.77
C VAL A 534 -17.48 2.54 13.27
N VAL A 535 -18.57 1.88 12.91
CA VAL A 535 -18.82 1.40 11.55
C VAL A 535 -19.94 2.20 10.92
N PRO A 536 -19.73 2.86 9.77
CA PRO A 536 -20.81 3.51 9.03
C PRO A 536 -21.65 2.44 8.33
N LEU A 537 -22.84 2.19 8.83
CA LEU A 537 -23.80 1.23 8.29
C LEU A 537 -24.93 1.96 7.55
N LEU A 538 -25.50 1.33 6.54
CA LEU A 538 -26.61 1.90 5.79
C LEU A 538 -27.77 2.29 6.71
N LYS A 539 -28.41 3.39 6.37
CA LYS A 539 -29.66 3.84 6.99
C LYS A 539 -30.80 2.92 6.56
N GLY A 540 -31.63 2.51 7.49
CA GLY A 540 -32.76 1.64 7.24
C GLY A 540 -32.83 0.44 8.17
N ASN A 541 -33.67 -0.54 7.84
CA ASN A 541 -33.79 -1.75 8.63
C ASN A 541 -32.60 -2.68 8.34
N LEU A 542 -31.85 -3.02 9.38
CA LEU A 542 -30.68 -3.88 9.34
C LEU A 542 -30.87 -5.07 10.24
N ASN A 543 -30.46 -6.23 9.79
CA ASN A 543 -30.37 -7.45 10.58
C ASN A 543 -28.92 -7.65 11.04
N PHE A 544 -28.73 -7.86 12.32
CA PHE A 544 -27.46 -8.20 12.92
C PHE A 544 -27.48 -9.69 13.22
N ILE A 545 -26.51 -10.40 12.66
CA ILE A 545 -26.48 -11.86 12.56
C ILE A 545 -25.19 -12.32 13.22
N TRP A 546 -25.31 -13.21 14.21
CA TRP A 546 -24.15 -13.88 14.78
C TRP A 546 -23.75 -15.07 13.91
N ASN A 547 -22.47 -15.25 13.69
CA ASN A 547 -21.86 -16.37 13.00
C ASN A 547 -20.73 -16.90 13.87
N HIS A 548 -20.79 -18.17 14.25
CA HIS A 548 -19.79 -18.81 15.11
C HIS A 548 -18.39 -18.92 14.50
N GLY A 549 -18.25 -18.72 13.20
CA GLY A 549 -17.00 -18.94 12.52
C GLY A 549 -16.69 -20.44 12.26
N TRP A 550 -15.71 -20.65 11.39
CA TRP A 550 -15.37 -22.02 10.94
C TRP A 550 -14.60 -22.85 11.97
N TYR A 551 -13.90 -22.21 12.92
CA TYR A 551 -13.16 -22.90 13.97
C TYR A 551 -14.05 -23.70 14.91
N HIS A 552 -15.27 -23.27 15.14
CA HIS A 552 -16.27 -23.99 15.94
C HIS A 552 -16.54 -25.42 15.41
N LEU A 553 -16.46 -25.64 14.09
CA LEU A 553 -16.72 -26.92 13.45
C LEU A 553 -15.55 -27.91 13.55
N SER A 554 -14.31 -27.45 13.78
CA SER A 554 -13.12 -28.28 13.66
C SER A 554 -12.50 -28.76 14.97
N GLU A 555 -12.63 -28.03 16.09
CA GLU A 555 -11.85 -28.29 17.31
C GLU A 555 -12.70 -28.68 18.53
N GLY A 556 -14.04 -28.61 18.44
CA GLY A 556 -14.93 -28.88 19.58
C GLY A 556 -14.78 -27.84 20.71
N TYR A 557 -14.16 -26.73 20.46
CA TYR A 557 -14.13 -25.56 21.33
C TYR A 557 -15.36 -24.70 21.07
N ASP A 558 -16.07 -24.38 22.12
CA ASP A 558 -17.13 -23.39 22.09
C ASP A 558 -16.45 -22.01 22.18
N THR A 559 -16.12 -21.41 21.03
CA THR A 559 -15.49 -20.09 20.96
C THR A 559 -16.42 -18.98 21.42
N ASP A 560 -17.71 -19.24 21.54
CA ASP A 560 -18.72 -18.26 21.94
C ASP A 560 -18.67 -17.90 23.41
N ASP A 561 -18.20 -18.81 24.26
CA ASP A 561 -18.06 -18.54 25.69
C ASP A 561 -17.05 -17.45 26.01
N GLU A 562 -16.16 -17.10 25.06
CA GLU A 562 -15.13 -16.06 25.18
C GLU A 562 -15.54 -14.75 24.50
N CYS A 563 -16.49 -14.81 23.55
CA CYS A 563 -16.93 -13.65 22.77
C CYS A 563 -18.05 -12.89 23.47
N SER A 564 -17.89 -11.60 23.60
CA SER A 564 -18.99 -10.72 24.03
C SER A 564 -18.90 -9.35 23.37
N PHE A 565 -20.03 -8.65 23.26
CA PHE A 565 -20.05 -7.33 22.65
C PHE A 565 -21.20 -6.46 23.12
N VAL A 566 -21.01 -5.16 22.96
CA VAL A 566 -22.05 -4.14 23.20
C VAL A 566 -22.17 -3.27 21.96
N ILE A 567 -23.40 -3.00 21.53
CA ILE A 567 -23.68 -2.18 20.35
C ILE A 567 -24.40 -0.90 20.76
N TYR A 568 -23.95 0.25 20.23
CA TYR A 568 -24.55 1.56 20.43
C TYR A 568 -24.88 2.19 19.06
N ASP A 569 -25.97 2.99 19.04
CA ASP A 569 -26.29 3.82 17.88
C ASP A 569 -25.38 5.05 17.76
N GLY A 570 -25.59 5.87 16.72
CA GLY A 570 -24.83 7.08 16.48
C GLY A 570 -24.95 8.15 17.57
N ASP A 571 -25.98 8.10 18.42
CA ASP A 571 -26.23 9.00 19.54
C ASP A 571 -25.73 8.42 20.88
N ASN A 572 -24.97 7.31 20.86
CA ASN A 572 -24.52 6.54 22.01
C ASN A 572 -25.64 5.92 22.87
N ASN A 573 -26.82 5.68 22.30
CA ASN A 573 -27.83 4.88 22.98
C ASN A 573 -27.49 3.39 22.85
N LEU A 574 -27.60 2.66 23.97
CA LEU A 574 -27.39 1.22 23.98
C LEU A 574 -28.46 0.50 23.14
N LEU A 575 -28.03 -0.26 22.14
CA LEU A 575 -28.88 -1.07 21.28
C LEU A 575 -28.94 -2.52 21.75
N TYR A 576 -27.78 -3.11 22.03
CA TYR A 576 -27.67 -4.53 22.36
C TYR A 576 -26.48 -4.79 23.30
N THR A 577 -26.61 -5.79 24.15
CA THR A 577 -25.50 -6.40 24.88
C THR A 577 -25.62 -7.89 24.70
N SER A 578 -24.53 -8.53 24.27
CA SER A 578 -24.52 -10.00 24.05
C SER A 578 -24.80 -10.74 25.37
N ASP A 579 -25.51 -11.83 25.23
CA ASP A 579 -25.79 -12.84 26.26
C ASP A 579 -25.42 -14.21 25.64
N GLU A 580 -26.10 -15.27 25.90
CA GLU A 580 -25.90 -16.54 25.19
C GLU A 580 -26.06 -16.30 23.67
N LEU A 581 -24.98 -16.58 22.88
CA LEU A 581 -24.92 -16.36 21.44
C LEU A 581 -25.35 -17.65 20.71
N GLU A 582 -26.27 -17.53 19.79
CA GLU A 582 -26.67 -18.60 18.86
C GLU A 582 -26.56 -18.06 17.42
N ASP A 583 -26.19 -18.93 16.48
CA ASP A 583 -26.13 -18.57 15.06
C ASP A 583 -27.46 -18.00 14.57
N GLY A 584 -27.42 -16.91 13.87
CA GLY A 584 -28.58 -16.29 13.27
C GLY A 584 -28.83 -14.87 13.72
N ILE A 585 -30.00 -14.34 13.34
CA ILE A 585 -30.36 -12.95 13.62
C ILE A 585 -30.64 -12.78 15.11
N PHE A 586 -29.77 -12.03 15.80
CA PHE A 586 -29.97 -11.70 17.23
C PHE A 586 -30.61 -10.33 17.44
N MET A 587 -30.53 -9.43 16.45
CA MET A 587 -31.13 -8.10 16.52
C MET A 587 -31.55 -7.61 15.12
N THR A 588 -32.73 -6.99 15.06
CA THR A 588 -33.11 -6.15 13.91
C THR A 588 -33.25 -4.72 14.41
N TYR A 589 -32.60 -3.78 13.73
CA TYR A 589 -32.56 -2.38 14.13
C TYR A 589 -32.82 -1.47 12.93
N ASN A 590 -33.68 -0.46 13.11
CA ASN A 590 -33.84 0.61 12.13
C ASN A 590 -32.75 1.66 12.35
N ASN A 591 -31.65 1.52 11.63
CA ASN A 591 -30.51 2.43 11.70
C ASN A 591 -30.92 3.77 11.11
N ASN A 592 -31.10 4.76 11.96
CA ASN A 592 -31.55 6.10 11.57
C ASN A 592 -30.86 7.14 12.44
N CYS A 593 -30.28 8.12 11.79
CA CYS A 593 -29.59 9.22 12.44
C CYS A 593 -30.05 10.55 11.82
N GLU A 594 -30.27 11.53 12.64
CA GLU A 594 -30.44 12.90 12.18
C GLU A 594 -29.07 13.58 12.19
N PHE A 595 -28.27 13.36 11.19
CA PHE A 595 -27.05 14.16 11.01
C PHE A 595 -27.46 15.52 10.47
N GLY A 596 -27.13 16.56 11.22
CA GLY A 596 -27.09 17.88 10.65
C GLY A 596 -26.17 17.85 9.44
N THR A 597 -26.64 18.33 8.31
CA THR A 597 -25.84 18.51 7.10
C THR A 597 -24.54 19.20 7.49
N VAL A 598 -23.39 18.58 7.18
CA VAL A 598 -22.11 19.28 7.30
C VAL A 598 -22.15 20.39 6.29
N THR A 599 -22.29 21.63 6.75
CA THR A 599 -22.28 22.80 5.87
C THR A 599 -20.83 23.25 5.73
N CYS A 600 -20.38 23.37 4.51
CA CYS A 600 -19.04 23.83 4.17
C CYS A 600 -19.03 25.35 4.01
N TYR A 601 -17.97 25.95 4.51
CA TYR A 601 -17.76 27.39 4.41
C TYR A 601 -16.38 27.63 3.77
N PRO A 602 -16.30 28.52 2.76
CA PRO A 602 -15.03 28.82 2.12
C PRO A 602 -14.07 29.53 3.09
N VAL A 603 -12.79 29.51 2.74
CA VAL A 603 -11.76 30.31 3.40
C VAL A 603 -12.06 31.79 3.23
N ARG A 604 -11.42 32.64 4.02
CA ARG A 604 -11.62 34.08 3.96
C ARG A 604 -10.29 34.80 3.74
N ASP A 605 -10.38 35.97 3.15
CA ASP A 605 -9.25 36.89 3.00
C ASP A 605 -8.06 36.22 2.31
N LEU A 606 -8.35 35.42 1.25
CA LEU A 606 -7.30 34.78 0.43
C LEU A 606 -6.48 35.84 -0.27
N GLN A 607 -5.18 35.78 -0.08
CA GLN A 607 -4.18 36.67 -0.67
C GLN A 607 -3.02 35.87 -1.23
N GLY A 608 -2.36 36.37 -2.25
CA GLY A 608 -1.17 35.78 -2.80
C GLY A 608 -0.27 36.81 -3.42
N GLU A 609 1.03 36.65 -3.24
CA GLU A 609 2.06 37.49 -3.82
C GLU A 609 3.35 36.71 -4.09
N TYR A 610 4.14 37.14 -5.06
CA TYR A 610 5.48 36.64 -5.24
C TYR A 610 6.42 37.32 -4.25
N GLN A 611 7.11 36.52 -3.43
CA GLN A 611 8.06 37.05 -2.47
C GLN A 611 9.22 36.08 -2.19
N TRP A 612 10.24 36.60 -1.53
CA TRP A 612 11.34 35.79 -0.99
C TRP A 612 10.93 35.12 0.32
N HIS A 613 11.03 33.80 0.35
CA HIS A 613 10.81 33.02 1.55
C HIS A 613 12.15 32.78 2.26
N ASN A 614 12.24 33.18 3.53
CA ASN A 614 13.46 33.09 4.36
C ASN A 614 14.73 33.66 3.75
N GLY A 615 14.62 34.47 2.69
CA GLY A 615 15.76 35.08 1.99
C GLY A 615 16.52 34.13 1.06
N GLU A 616 16.06 32.92 0.86
CA GLU A 616 16.75 31.89 0.07
C GLU A 616 15.97 31.47 -1.18
N GLU A 617 14.63 31.43 -1.12
CA GLU A 617 13.78 30.98 -2.23
C GLU A 617 12.75 32.04 -2.62
N TYR A 618 12.56 32.24 -3.93
CA TYR A 618 11.56 33.15 -4.46
C TYR A 618 10.42 32.34 -5.07
N GLY A 619 9.18 32.62 -4.65
CA GLY A 619 8.01 31.85 -5.08
C GLY A 619 6.71 32.55 -4.72
N ALA A 620 5.60 31.85 -5.00
CA ALA A 620 4.27 32.29 -4.66
C ALA A 620 3.98 32.02 -3.17
N TYR A 621 3.65 33.06 -2.41
CA TYR A 621 3.23 32.95 -1.02
C TYR A 621 1.73 33.24 -0.91
N ILE A 622 0.98 32.22 -0.53
CA ILE A 622 -0.47 32.24 -0.44
C ILE A 622 -0.86 32.27 1.03
N THR A 623 -1.77 33.14 1.42
CA THR A 623 -2.29 33.24 2.79
C THR A 623 -3.78 33.36 2.81
N TRP A 624 -4.43 32.77 3.83
CA TRP A 624 -5.88 32.87 4.04
C TRP A 624 -6.23 32.79 5.52
N ASN A 625 -7.40 33.24 5.84
CA ASN A 625 -8.01 33.08 7.14
C ASN A 625 -8.96 31.89 7.12
N LYS A 626 -9.04 31.18 8.25
CA LYS A 626 -10.02 30.11 8.42
C LYS A 626 -11.44 30.60 8.17
N PRO A 627 -12.36 29.70 7.75
CA PRO A 627 -13.78 30.01 7.68
C PRO A 627 -14.35 30.59 8.99
N ALA A 628 -15.47 31.28 8.89
CA ALA A 628 -16.16 31.85 10.05
C ALA A 628 -16.68 30.74 11.00
N ILE A 629 -17.06 29.59 10.44
CA ILE A 629 -17.61 28.45 11.15
C ILE A 629 -16.64 27.29 10.94
N THR A 630 -16.15 26.70 12.01
CA THR A 630 -15.08 25.68 11.99
C THR A 630 -15.45 24.31 12.59
N PRO A 631 -16.63 24.07 13.22
CA PRO A 631 -17.00 22.70 13.57
C PRO A 631 -16.89 21.79 12.35
N TYR A 632 -16.23 20.64 12.49
CA TYR A 632 -15.98 19.65 11.44
C TYR A 632 -14.99 20.07 10.33
N LEU A 633 -14.39 21.24 10.37
CA LEU A 633 -13.29 21.61 9.47
C LEU A 633 -12.09 20.69 9.70
N ARG A 634 -11.55 20.10 8.63
CA ARG A 634 -10.44 19.13 8.69
C ARG A 634 -9.17 19.69 8.08
N LEU A 635 -9.24 20.12 6.84
CA LEU A 635 -8.08 20.60 6.11
C LEU A 635 -8.47 21.62 5.04
N PHE A 636 -7.45 22.20 4.41
CA PHE A 636 -7.57 23.08 3.26
C PHE A 636 -6.86 22.41 2.08
N GLN A 637 -7.47 22.45 0.91
CA GLN A 637 -6.84 22.06 -0.34
C GLN A 637 -6.45 23.30 -1.14
N VAL A 638 -5.20 23.35 -1.56
CA VAL A 638 -4.64 24.45 -2.36
C VAL A 638 -4.39 23.92 -3.77
N PHE A 639 -4.99 24.56 -4.75
CA PHE A 639 -4.85 24.23 -6.15
C PHE A 639 -4.14 25.35 -6.89
N ARG A 640 -3.47 25.01 -7.98
CA ARG A 640 -2.76 25.93 -8.86
C ARG A 640 -3.20 25.75 -10.30
N THR A 641 -3.49 26.85 -10.99
CA THR A 641 -3.80 26.90 -12.41
C THR A 641 -2.85 27.89 -13.08
N VAL A 642 -2.15 27.45 -14.14
CA VAL A 642 -1.20 28.27 -14.89
C VAL A 642 -1.73 28.53 -16.30
N GLY A 643 -2.01 29.80 -16.64
CA GLY A 643 -2.54 30.21 -17.94
C GLY A 643 -4.02 29.83 -18.15
N ALA A 644 -4.60 30.23 -19.26
CA ALA A 644 -6.04 30.18 -19.50
C ALA A 644 -6.62 28.78 -19.82
N TYR A 645 -5.81 27.72 -19.93
CA TYR A 645 -6.23 26.43 -20.47
C TYR A 645 -5.59 25.21 -19.79
N LYS A 646 -5.14 25.30 -18.54
CA LYS A 646 -4.59 24.15 -17.83
C LYS A 646 -5.45 23.74 -16.65
N ASP A 647 -5.44 22.44 -16.38
CA ASP A 647 -6.19 21.83 -15.29
C ASP A 647 -5.77 22.39 -13.93
N ASN A 648 -6.70 22.40 -13.01
CA ASN A 648 -6.52 22.84 -11.64
C ASN A 648 -5.74 21.77 -10.87
N GLU A 649 -4.45 21.97 -10.65
CA GLU A 649 -3.53 21.02 -10.01
C GLU A 649 -3.60 21.17 -8.49
N LEU A 650 -3.92 20.10 -7.77
CA LEU A 650 -3.81 20.07 -6.30
C LEU A 650 -2.32 20.11 -5.92
N VAL A 651 -1.89 21.20 -5.30
CA VAL A 651 -0.47 21.41 -4.93
C VAL A 651 -0.20 21.24 -3.44
N ALA A 652 -1.21 21.34 -2.59
CA ALA A 652 -1.06 21.08 -1.15
C ALA A 652 -2.39 20.74 -0.48
N GLU A 653 -2.29 19.93 0.58
CA GLU A 653 -3.30 19.77 1.63
C GLU A 653 -2.72 20.24 2.95
N ILE A 654 -3.43 21.08 3.68
CA ILE A 654 -2.97 21.70 4.92
C ILE A 654 -4.00 21.48 6.02
N ASP A 655 -3.61 20.74 7.03
CA ASP A 655 -4.48 20.38 8.15
C ASP A 655 -4.96 21.59 8.94
N TYR A 656 -6.21 21.53 9.39
CA TYR A 656 -6.76 22.52 10.30
C TYR A 656 -6.23 22.33 11.73
N THR A 657 -5.36 23.21 12.18
CA THR A 657 -4.71 23.17 13.51
C THR A 657 -5.38 24.06 14.55
N GLY A 658 -6.50 24.70 14.22
CA GLY A 658 -7.15 25.70 15.08
C GLY A 658 -6.60 27.12 14.94
N SER A 659 -5.54 27.34 14.14
CA SER A 659 -4.99 28.67 13.86
C SER A 659 -6.04 29.59 13.22
N GLY A 660 -5.88 30.89 13.40
CA GLY A 660 -6.73 31.91 12.75
C GLY A 660 -6.42 32.10 11.27
N SER A 661 -5.15 31.89 10.89
CA SER A 661 -4.65 32.06 9.54
C SER A 661 -3.68 30.93 9.14
N TYR A 662 -3.57 30.70 7.85
CA TYR A 662 -2.79 29.64 7.21
C TYR A 662 -2.01 30.22 6.04
N SER A 663 -0.95 29.53 5.62
CA SER A 663 -0.16 29.91 4.48
C SER A 663 0.43 28.71 3.75
N TYR A 664 0.69 28.90 2.47
CA TYR A 664 1.39 27.95 1.63
C TYR A 664 2.43 28.69 0.78
N PHE A 665 3.60 28.11 0.64
CA PHE A 665 4.65 28.65 -0.21
C PHE A 665 4.95 27.65 -1.34
N ASP A 666 4.77 28.11 -2.58
CA ASP A 666 5.06 27.35 -3.78
C ASP A 666 6.35 27.87 -4.44
N ASN A 667 7.43 27.09 -4.29
CA ASN A 667 8.72 27.42 -4.85
C ASN A 667 8.94 26.89 -6.27
N THR A 668 8.06 26.02 -6.77
CA THR A 668 8.21 25.39 -8.10
C THR A 668 7.97 26.35 -9.25
N TYR A 669 7.41 27.52 -8.99
CA TYR A 669 6.98 28.49 -10.00
C TYR A 669 7.64 29.87 -9.90
N GLY A 670 8.86 29.96 -9.42
CA GLY A 670 9.59 31.24 -9.30
C GLY A 670 9.78 32.06 -10.59
N LEU A 671 9.35 31.57 -11.76
CA LEU A 671 9.54 32.21 -13.05
C LEU A 671 8.43 31.89 -14.07
N ALA A 672 7.21 31.65 -13.66
CA ALA A 672 6.11 31.43 -14.61
C ALA A 672 5.83 32.76 -15.39
N PRO A 673 5.92 32.75 -16.71
CA PRO A 673 5.69 33.97 -17.52
C PRO A 673 4.19 34.24 -17.75
N GLU A 674 3.30 33.46 -17.14
CA GLU A 674 1.86 33.54 -17.37
C GLU A 674 1.13 33.78 -16.04
N ASP A 675 -0.07 34.34 -16.10
CA ASP A 675 -0.94 34.56 -14.95
C ASP A 675 -1.17 33.21 -14.25
N THR A 676 -0.89 33.18 -12.96
CA THR A 676 -1.08 32.00 -12.13
C THR A 676 -2.18 32.27 -11.12
N TYR A 677 -3.15 31.36 -11.07
CA TYR A 677 -4.24 31.39 -10.10
C TYR A 677 -4.01 30.35 -9.04
N TYR A 678 -4.27 30.70 -7.80
CA TYR A 678 -4.38 29.77 -6.71
C TYR A 678 -5.81 29.76 -6.19
N SER A 679 -6.36 28.57 -6.05
CA SER A 679 -7.68 28.34 -5.54
C SER A 679 -7.59 27.57 -4.23
N VAL A 680 -8.27 28.05 -3.19
CA VAL A 680 -8.26 27.38 -1.87
C VAL A 680 -9.68 27.04 -1.48
N ARG A 681 -9.91 25.79 -1.10
CA ARG A 681 -11.17 25.34 -0.51
C ARG A 681 -10.97 24.70 0.83
N SER A 682 -12.00 24.67 1.63
CA SER A 682 -12.05 24.05 2.95
C SER A 682 -12.75 22.69 2.85
N ILE A 683 -12.18 21.69 3.50
CA ILE A 683 -12.77 20.35 3.60
C ILE A 683 -13.33 20.17 5.01
N TYR A 684 -14.60 19.85 5.09
CA TYR A 684 -15.31 19.55 6.33
C TYR A 684 -15.70 18.09 6.38
N SER A 685 -15.53 17.45 7.53
CA SER A 685 -15.97 16.07 7.73
C SER A 685 -16.28 15.83 9.21
N ASN A 686 -17.44 15.23 9.44
CA ASN A 686 -17.80 14.73 10.77
C ASN A 686 -17.38 13.25 10.95
N GLY A 687 -16.58 12.71 10.01
CA GLY A 687 -16.19 11.31 9.97
C GLY A 687 -17.09 10.42 9.11
N TYR A 688 -18.26 10.91 8.72
CA TYR A 688 -19.27 10.19 7.92
C TYR A 688 -19.63 10.93 6.64
N TYR A 689 -19.76 12.24 6.73
CA TYR A 689 -20.00 13.11 5.61
C TYR A 689 -18.82 14.04 5.44
N GLN A 690 -18.35 14.13 4.22
CA GLN A 690 -17.38 15.11 3.81
C GLN A 690 -18.06 16.07 2.86
N CYS A 691 -17.79 17.34 3.01
CA CYS A 691 -18.16 18.32 2.02
C CYS A 691 -17.00 19.27 1.73
N GLU A 692 -17.01 19.81 0.54
CA GLU A 692 -16.01 20.72 0.01
C GLU A 692 -16.67 22.10 -0.15
N SER A 693 -16.02 23.13 0.34
CA SER A 693 -16.53 24.50 0.11
C SER A 693 -16.34 24.93 -1.33
N ASP A 694 -17.04 25.98 -1.73
CA ASP A 694 -16.66 26.74 -2.92
C ASP A 694 -15.20 27.19 -2.81
N PHE A 695 -14.55 27.36 -3.96
CA PHE A 695 -13.21 27.91 -4.04
C PHE A 695 -13.21 29.41 -3.77
N GLU A 696 -12.21 29.89 -3.06
CA GLU A 696 -11.77 31.27 -3.12
C GLU A 696 -10.55 31.32 -4.02
N ASP A 697 -10.50 32.26 -4.94
CA ASP A 697 -9.48 32.37 -5.96
C ASP A 697 -8.64 33.65 -5.78
N VAL A 698 -7.34 33.52 -5.98
CA VAL A 698 -6.44 34.66 -6.06
C VAL A 698 -5.52 34.55 -7.28
N MET A 699 -5.49 35.59 -8.10
CA MET A 699 -4.55 35.70 -9.19
C MET A 699 -3.26 36.37 -8.69
N ILE A 700 -2.15 35.72 -8.89
CA ILE A 700 -0.84 36.34 -8.68
C ILE A 700 -0.35 36.85 -10.02
N ALA A 701 -0.58 38.15 -10.27
CA ALA A 701 -0.01 38.81 -11.41
C ALA A 701 1.48 39.06 -11.14
N ILE A 702 2.33 38.81 -12.14
CA ILE A 702 3.69 39.34 -12.14
C ILE A 702 3.55 40.85 -12.38
N THR A 703 3.29 41.61 -11.30
CA THR A 703 3.40 43.04 -11.37
C THR A 703 4.85 43.40 -11.55
N ASP A 704 5.16 43.91 -12.73
CA ASP A 704 6.42 44.51 -13.14
C ASP A 704 7.62 44.10 -12.27
N VAL A 705 8.47 43.26 -12.81
CA VAL A 705 9.89 43.36 -12.46
C VAL A 705 10.23 44.82 -12.68
N GLU A 706 10.32 45.64 -11.60
CA GLU A 706 11.00 46.91 -11.71
C GLU A 706 12.30 46.58 -12.42
N ASP A 707 12.43 47.04 -13.65
CA ASP A 707 13.69 47.04 -14.35
C ASP A 707 14.65 47.87 -13.47
N TYR A 708 15.31 47.19 -12.54
CA TYR A 708 16.51 47.74 -11.95
C TYR A 708 17.54 47.80 -13.08
N THR A 709 17.39 48.77 -13.95
CA THR A 709 18.44 49.24 -14.82
C THR A 709 19.50 49.85 -13.91
N ASN A 710 20.29 49.00 -13.28
CA ASN A 710 21.53 49.41 -12.70
C ASN A 710 22.41 49.74 -13.91
N GLU A 711 22.76 51.03 -14.09
CA GLU A 711 23.56 51.54 -15.24
C GLU A 711 24.93 50.89 -15.36
N GLU A 712 25.30 50.02 -14.43
CA GLU A 712 26.62 49.39 -14.32
C GLU A 712 26.75 48.06 -15.09
N VAL A 713 25.67 47.41 -15.54
CA VAL A 713 25.74 46.13 -16.30
C VAL A 713 24.90 46.24 -17.56
N LYS A 714 25.55 46.06 -18.74
CA LYS A 714 24.86 46.06 -20.05
C LYS A 714 25.20 44.82 -20.83
N VAL A 715 24.16 44.20 -21.44
CA VAL A 715 24.31 43.06 -22.32
C VAL A 715 23.64 43.35 -23.65
N TYR A 716 24.42 43.35 -24.71
CA TYR A 716 23.93 43.64 -26.06
C TYR A 716 24.69 42.89 -27.16
N PRO A 717 24.09 42.70 -28.35
CA PRO A 717 22.65 42.85 -28.60
C PRO A 717 21.82 41.79 -27.86
N ASN A 718 20.59 42.14 -27.49
CA ASN A 718 19.64 41.24 -26.90
C ASN A 718 18.23 41.55 -27.47
N PRO A 719 17.63 40.69 -28.33
CA PRO A 719 18.13 39.39 -28.79
C PRO A 719 19.42 39.45 -29.61
N SER A 720 20.16 38.33 -29.60
CA SER A 720 21.45 38.16 -30.28
C SER A 720 21.40 37.02 -31.30
N ASN A 721 22.21 37.06 -32.31
CA ASN A 721 22.40 35.99 -33.30
C ASN A 721 23.65 35.13 -33.01
N GLY A 722 24.01 34.95 -31.74
CA GLY A 722 25.09 34.11 -31.25
C GLY A 722 26.17 34.84 -30.46
N MET A 723 26.45 36.09 -30.81
CA MET A 723 27.49 36.91 -30.14
C MET A 723 26.85 37.95 -29.24
N ILE A 724 27.24 37.96 -27.96
CA ILE A 724 26.85 39.00 -27.00
C ILE A 724 28.06 39.73 -26.45
N THR A 725 27.87 40.99 -26.15
CA THR A 725 28.83 41.82 -25.44
C THR A 725 28.27 42.16 -24.07
N ILE A 726 29.08 41.99 -23.04
CA ILE A 726 28.72 42.26 -21.65
C ILE A 726 29.66 43.34 -21.14
N GLU A 727 29.10 44.44 -20.65
CA GLU A 727 29.82 45.52 -19.98
C GLU A 727 29.50 45.50 -18.49
N GLY A 728 30.51 45.55 -17.63
CA GLY A 728 30.38 45.58 -16.18
C GLY A 728 31.70 45.27 -15.49
N THR A 729 31.67 45.22 -14.16
CA THR A 729 32.84 44.86 -13.35
C THR A 729 32.40 43.93 -12.23
N GLY A 730 33.06 42.79 -12.07
CA GLY A 730 32.79 41.81 -11.02
C GLY A 730 32.75 40.37 -11.52
N HIS A 731 32.32 39.46 -10.68
CA HIS A 731 32.23 38.06 -11.02
C HIS A 731 31.02 37.80 -11.92
N LEU A 732 31.28 37.43 -13.17
CA LEU A 732 30.28 37.14 -14.19
C LEU A 732 30.00 35.66 -14.25
N THR A 733 28.74 35.29 -14.12
CA THR A 733 28.26 33.94 -14.33
C THR A 733 27.17 33.95 -15.42
N VAL A 734 27.27 33.07 -16.40
CA VAL A 734 26.24 32.84 -17.43
C VAL A 734 25.62 31.50 -17.20
N LEU A 735 24.30 31.47 -17.02
CA LEU A 735 23.49 30.28 -16.71
C LEU A 735 22.59 29.96 -17.90
N ASN A 736 22.32 28.69 -18.12
CA ASN A 736 21.22 28.26 -19.00
C ASN A 736 19.86 28.23 -18.24
N THR A 737 18.78 27.89 -18.93
CA THR A 737 17.41 27.80 -18.35
C THR A 737 17.25 26.71 -17.27
N LEU A 738 18.21 25.80 -17.13
CA LEU A 738 18.24 24.78 -16.08
C LEU A 738 19.10 25.21 -14.87
N GLY A 739 19.58 26.45 -14.84
CA GLY A 739 20.44 26.97 -13.79
C GLY A 739 21.90 26.45 -13.84
N GLN A 740 22.29 25.76 -14.90
CA GLN A 740 23.67 25.26 -15.05
C GLN A 740 24.58 26.35 -15.54
N ILE A 741 25.77 26.45 -14.97
CA ILE A 741 26.79 27.41 -15.37
C ILE A 741 27.32 27.05 -16.76
N VAL A 742 27.14 27.96 -17.72
CA VAL A 742 27.64 27.85 -19.09
C VAL A 742 28.99 28.50 -19.21
N LYS A 743 29.21 29.63 -18.52
CA LYS A 743 30.44 30.38 -18.49
C LYS A 743 30.59 31.10 -17.17
N GLU A 744 31.82 31.22 -16.68
CA GLU A 744 32.14 31.96 -15.47
C GLU A 744 33.50 32.62 -15.64
N LEU A 745 33.60 33.89 -15.29
CA LEU A 745 34.85 34.66 -15.35
C LEU A 745 34.74 35.96 -14.54
N ASP A 746 35.87 36.50 -14.13
CA ASP A 746 35.94 37.84 -13.55
C ASP A 746 36.04 38.87 -14.66
N LEU A 747 35.12 39.87 -14.68
CA LEU A 747 35.00 40.89 -15.68
C LEU A 747 35.51 42.22 -15.14
N GLU A 748 36.45 42.85 -15.86
CA GLU A 748 36.91 44.23 -15.63
C GLU A 748 36.64 45.06 -16.89
N GLY A 749 35.41 45.60 -16.98
CA GLY A 749 35.00 46.46 -18.09
C GLY A 749 34.13 45.76 -19.11
N GLN A 750 34.69 45.22 -20.21
CA GLN A 750 33.88 44.64 -21.30
C GLN A 750 34.42 43.30 -21.76
N THR A 751 33.49 42.34 -22.03
CA THR A 751 33.83 41.08 -22.68
C THR A 751 32.81 40.73 -23.76
N THR A 752 33.25 39.93 -24.75
CA THR A 752 32.37 39.40 -25.80
C THR A 752 32.46 37.90 -25.80
N MET A 753 31.32 37.24 -25.88
CA MET A 753 31.26 35.80 -25.92
C MET A 753 30.22 35.28 -26.92
N GLU A 754 30.46 34.05 -27.40
CA GLU A 754 29.52 33.33 -28.24
C GLU A 754 28.72 32.39 -27.38
N LEU A 755 27.41 32.45 -27.54
CA LEU A 755 26.45 31.54 -26.88
C LEU A 755 25.65 30.81 -27.96
N PRO A 756 25.32 29.53 -27.75
CA PRO A 756 24.46 28.78 -28.67
C PRO A 756 23.03 29.35 -28.64
N ARG A 757 22.21 28.96 -29.63
CA ARG A 757 20.79 29.35 -29.67
C ARG A 757 20.08 28.91 -28.40
N GLY A 758 19.35 29.82 -27.73
CA GLY A 758 18.66 29.58 -26.49
C GLY A 758 18.45 30.80 -25.62
N VAL A 759 17.97 30.59 -24.41
CA VAL A 759 17.83 31.63 -23.39
C VAL A 759 18.87 31.42 -22.31
N PHE A 760 19.56 32.51 -21.93
CA PHE A 760 20.60 32.54 -20.91
C PHE A 760 20.35 33.65 -19.91
N PHE A 761 20.93 33.50 -18.73
CA PHE A 761 20.91 34.49 -17.66
C PHE A 761 22.35 34.91 -17.37
N VAL A 762 22.65 36.19 -17.56
CA VAL A 762 23.96 36.81 -17.25
C VAL A 762 23.85 37.43 -15.87
N LYS A 763 24.67 36.97 -14.94
CA LYS A 763 24.70 37.44 -13.56
C LYS A 763 26.05 38.07 -13.23
N ILE A 764 26.03 39.31 -12.71
CA ILE A 764 27.21 40.04 -12.22
C ILE A 764 26.84 40.72 -10.90
N ASN A 765 27.58 40.46 -9.82
CA ASN A 765 27.40 41.11 -8.51
C ASN A 765 25.93 41.13 -8.00
N GLY A 766 25.18 40.07 -8.26
CA GLY A 766 23.77 39.99 -7.85
C GLY A 766 22.76 40.55 -8.86
N VAL A 767 23.21 41.30 -9.87
CA VAL A 767 22.37 41.76 -10.99
C VAL A 767 22.25 40.63 -12.01
N THR A 768 21.05 40.28 -12.42
CA THR A 768 20.80 39.23 -13.42
C THR A 768 20.08 39.82 -14.62
N GLN A 769 20.59 39.60 -15.83
CA GLN A 769 19.97 40.02 -17.09
C GLN A 769 19.70 38.82 -17.99
N LYS A 770 18.46 38.72 -18.48
CA LYS A 770 18.06 37.68 -19.45
C LYS A 770 18.60 38.02 -20.84
N VAL A 771 19.14 37.01 -21.50
CA VAL A 771 19.69 37.12 -22.88
C VAL A 771 19.02 36.07 -23.75
N VAL A 772 18.52 36.52 -24.91
CA VAL A 772 17.93 35.66 -25.92
C VAL A 772 18.88 35.55 -27.10
N VAL A 773 19.26 34.34 -27.49
CA VAL A 773 20.07 34.03 -28.67
C VAL A 773 19.19 33.30 -29.67
N GLU A 774 18.95 33.92 -30.84
CA GLU A 774 18.06 33.43 -31.91
C GLU A 774 18.74 32.45 -32.88
#